data_60bdb3288dacd26c6c9ae5ceae5dbc03
#
_entry.id   60bdb3288dacd26c6c9ae5ceae5dbc03
#
_cell.length_a   1.000
_cell.length_b   1.000
_cell.length_c   1.000
_cell.angle_alpha   90.00
_cell.angle_beta   90.00
_cell.angle_gamma   90.00
#
_symmetry.space_group_name_H-M   'P 1'
#
loop_
_entity.id
_entity.type
_entity.pdbx_description
1 polymer ?
#
loop_
_entity_poly.entity_id
_entity_poly.type
_entity_poly.pdbx_seq_one_letter_code
_entity_poly.pdbx_strand_id
1 'polypeptide(L)'
;MLRNYFLISIRNMLKHRSFTAINIFGLALSMSVCMVIILLVLHHYRFDTFHEKGDRTYRIISYAEGQVSELQPGRATSPLPIGKWLKENYSQVEQVTNLNMGFDGELVSDHKVINIRSIFADEHFFDVFSFDLVDGNPSTALKEPYSLILSEEKAQLLFPKSSAMGQLVKFESHGSYKVTGIIKKPSSPTHVSIEAFGSMSTIPSLVEKGLIYDSYDTWENQWMNYNYVTLKEGADPNELIELINKVSAENTQVKEGKVRTVFAYQKITDIVPGRLLGNEMEFALPRIALLLFVVLAIIVIATASINYTNLSIAKSISRAKEIGIRKANGAKKSQIIFQFLIESSLIAIVALIIAIPIYKYLIVQFNEIWIFNQIGIQLEDNINAYFTFLGFTLFLGFFTGLGPSLFLSKINIISSLKGMVNRPVLNKSWYRFSSKKMLLSIQFGLSIFLLVTIFLLKSQGDFLVNGNYGFNEEQIFYLEMQGKDEEIMRSEFDDIIGISNISFTSHNPAVGRSHGDGFSLDKTIEPVTIYHFSVDEQYLQTMELKLLAGSNFIDNSEQQMIINEQAVQILGIENNHEAIGQFLYNEDSLAYTIVGVVADYHWEPIMKSIRPLALKIEPESYELMYFKMEDPNPKVVEARLQEKWVELDEARAFKGGFLSKEMDMTYQFFYDLGDILTLVGLLALTITGLGFLGMISFDLKTRTKEIGIRKVLGAEFGSILWSLSKGFIKMLLVTSAIAYPLAIIANNLWISEMAQHAPIGFGNIGPAILVVAVMAGATILTQVWKNTQNNPVDALRSE
;
A
#
# COMPACT_ATOMS: atom_id res chain seq x y z
N MET A 1 49.07 11.21 -3.75
CA MET A 1 48.42 10.09 -4.47
C MET A 1 46.94 10.33 -4.74
N LEU A 2 46.10 10.67 -3.75
CA LEU A 2 44.65 10.92 -3.92
C LEU A 2 44.34 11.99 -4.98
N ARG A 3 45.03 13.14 -4.96
CA ARG A 3 44.86 14.21 -5.95
C ARG A 3 45.12 13.72 -7.39
N ASN A 4 46.10 12.86 -7.60
CA ASN A 4 46.38 12.29 -8.93
C ASN A 4 45.27 11.30 -9.39
N TYR A 5 44.75 10.48 -8.48
CA TYR A 5 43.66 9.57 -8.83
C TYR A 5 42.39 10.35 -9.20
N PHE A 6 42.09 11.40 -8.45
CA PHE A 6 40.96 12.30 -8.75
C PHE A 6 41.09 12.96 -10.14
N LEU A 7 42.26 13.56 -10.44
CA LEU A 7 42.51 14.21 -11.75
C LEU A 7 42.46 13.21 -12.91
N ILE A 8 43.01 12.00 -12.73
CA ILE A 8 42.94 10.93 -13.73
C ILE A 8 41.51 10.49 -13.95
N SER A 9 40.72 10.35 -12.90
CA SER A 9 39.31 9.97 -13.00
C SER A 9 38.50 10.99 -13.80
N ILE A 10 38.65 12.26 -13.51
CA ILE A 10 37.97 13.35 -14.27
C ILE A 10 38.39 13.33 -15.75
N ARG A 11 39.69 13.25 -16.03
CA ARG A 11 40.17 13.17 -17.43
C ARG A 11 39.61 11.96 -18.17
N ASN A 12 39.48 10.82 -17.51
CA ASN A 12 38.85 9.62 -18.08
C ASN A 12 37.37 9.78 -18.34
N MET A 13 36.65 10.45 -17.45
CA MET A 13 35.21 10.78 -17.63
C MET A 13 35.04 11.64 -18.88
N LEU A 14 35.82 12.69 -19.03
CA LEU A 14 35.78 13.63 -20.16
C LEU A 14 36.20 12.99 -21.48
N LYS A 15 37.19 12.08 -21.47
CA LYS A 15 37.67 11.37 -22.66
C LYS A 15 36.65 10.40 -23.23
N HIS A 16 35.80 9.80 -22.38
CA HIS A 16 34.80 8.80 -22.77
C HIS A 16 33.38 9.28 -22.48
N ARG A 17 33.00 10.44 -22.99
CA ARG A 17 31.74 11.17 -22.65
C ARG A 17 30.48 10.32 -22.75
N SER A 18 30.25 9.64 -23.89
CA SER A 18 29.03 8.82 -24.10
C SER A 18 28.90 7.69 -23.08
N PHE A 19 30.00 7.01 -22.77
CA PHE A 19 30.03 5.96 -21.78
C PHE A 19 29.74 6.48 -20.37
N THR A 20 30.39 7.60 -20.02
CA THR A 20 30.19 8.26 -18.71
C THR A 20 28.77 8.76 -18.56
N ALA A 21 28.20 9.38 -19.62
CA ALA A 21 26.83 9.87 -19.61
C ALA A 21 25.80 8.75 -19.40
N ILE A 22 25.93 7.61 -20.10
CA ILE A 22 25.04 6.45 -19.93
C ILE A 22 25.09 5.93 -18.48
N ASN A 23 26.27 5.82 -17.88
CA ASN A 23 26.42 5.36 -16.50
C ASN A 23 25.87 6.35 -15.48
N ILE A 24 26.16 7.65 -15.65
CA ILE A 24 25.64 8.71 -14.76
C ILE A 24 24.11 8.74 -14.84
N PHE A 25 23.54 8.72 -16.03
CA PHE A 25 22.09 8.78 -16.20
C PHE A 25 21.39 7.55 -15.65
N GLY A 26 21.92 6.34 -15.92
CA GLY A 26 21.36 5.10 -15.37
C GLY A 26 21.44 5.03 -13.84
N LEU A 27 22.56 5.47 -13.24
CA LEU A 27 22.69 5.56 -11.79
C LEU A 27 21.79 6.65 -11.21
N ALA A 28 21.69 7.83 -11.86
CA ALA A 28 20.84 8.92 -11.36
C ALA A 28 19.36 8.54 -11.31
N LEU A 29 18.85 7.90 -12.35
CA LEU A 29 17.45 7.40 -12.39
C LEU A 29 17.21 6.35 -11.28
N SER A 30 18.11 5.40 -11.14
CA SER A 30 17.99 4.37 -10.09
C SER A 30 18.07 4.95 -8.69
N MET A 31 19.01 5.88 -8.49
CA MET A 31 19.20 6.55 -7.20
C MET A 31 17.97 7.38 -6.82
N SER A 32 17.36 8.11 -7.77
CA SER A 32 16.19 8.94 -7.47
C SER A 32 15.02 8.12 -6.94
N VAL A 33 14.74 6.95 -7.53
CA VAL A 33 13.70 6.02 -7.02
C VAL A 33 14.10 5.46 -5.65
N CYS A 34 15.35 5.00 -5.49
CA CYS A 34 15.82 4.49 -4.20
C CYS A 34 15.76 5.56 -3.10
N MET A 35 16.00 6.84 -3.42
CA MET A 35 15.90 7.95 -2.47
C MET A 35 14.45 8.13 -1.98
N VAL A 36 13.45 8.03 -2.85
CA VAL A 36 12.02 8.05 -2.45
C VAL A 36 11.71 6.88 -1.52
N ILE A 37 12.15 5.66 -1.87
CA ILE A 37 11.91 4.48 -1.04
C ILE A 37 12.65 4.59 0.31
N ILE A 38 13.89 5.10 0.33
CA ILE A 38 14.62 5.35 1.58
C ILE A 38 13.85 6.35 2.45
N LEU A 39 13.33 7.42 1.86
CA LEU A 39 12.55 8.40 2.60
C LEU A 39 11.26 7.81 3.15
N LEU A 40 10.55 6.99 2.36
CA LEU A 40 9.35 6.26 2.79
C LEU A 40 9.63 5.34 3.98
N VAL A 41 10.73 4.58 3.92
CA VAL A 41 11.16 3.71 5.02
C VAL A 41 11.52 4.55 6.25
N LEU A 42 12.32 5.61 6.09
CA LEU A 42 12.68 6.50 7.20
C LEU A 42 11.46 7.17 7.83
N HIS A 43 10.46 7.56 7.02
CA HIS A 43 9.19 8.11 7.50
C HIS A 43 8.47 7.12 8.43
N HIS A 44 8.31 5.86 8.01
CA HIS A 44 7.63 4.84 8.81
C HIS A 44 8.37 4.47 10.10
N TYR A 45 9.70 4.41 10.08
CA TYR A 45 10.51 4.14 11.29
C TYR A 45 10.64 5.34 12.25
N ARG A 46 10.05 6.49 11.89
CA ARG A 46 9.98 7.67 12.78
C ARG A 46 8.67 7.77 13.54
N PHE A 47 7.68 6.90 13.25
CA PHE A 47 6.42 6.91 14.00
C PHE A 47 6.68 6.71 15.48
N ASP A 48 5.97 7.50 16.29
CA ASP A 48 5.92 7.41 17.74
C ASP A 48 7.30 7.49 18.47
N THR A 49 8.34 7.95 17.78
CA THR A 49 9.68 8.06 18.37
C THR A 49 9.83 9.25 19.33
N PHE A 50 8.85 10.12 19.42
CA PHE A 50 8.85 11.29 20.32
C PHE A 50 8.33 10.96 21.73
N HIS A 51 7.74 9.78 21.94
CA HIS A 51 7.26 9.36 23.26
C HIS A 51 8.42 8.97 24.18
N GLU A 52 8.57 9.68 25.30
CA GLU A 52 9.66 9.45 26.27
C GLU A 52 9.69 8.02 26.83
N LYS A 53 8.51 7.43 27.04
CA LYS A 53 8.34 6.06 27.56
C LYS A 53 8.03 5.04 26.47
N GLY A 54 8.23 5.39 25.18
CA GLY A 54 7.83 4.55 24.06
C GLY A 54 8.52 3.17 24.01
N ASP A 55 9.68 3.03 24.62
CA ASP A 55 10.42 1.77 24.71
C ASP A 55 9.80 0.73 25.66
N ARG A 56 8.93 1.16 26.57
CA ARG A 56 8.27 0.33 27.61
C ARG A 56 6.75 0.56 27.69
N THR A 57 6.19 1.20 26.67
CA THR A 57 4.74 1.36 26.48
C THR A 57 4.23 0.39 25.44
N TYR A 58 3.17 -0.32 25.76
CA TYR A 58 2.60 -1.39 24.95
C TYR A 58 1.11 -1.19 24.74
N ARG A 59 0.63 -1.43 23.51
CA ARG A 59 -0.79 -1.56 23.18
C ARG A 59 -1.19 -3.02 23.36
N ILE A 60 -2.33 -3.27 24.01
CA ILE A 60 -2.90 -4.62 24.11
C ILE A 60 -3.79 -4.86 22.89
N ILE A 61 -3.52 -5.92 22.18
CA ILE A 61 -4.19 -6.31 20.93
C ILE A 61 -4.89 -7.66 21.11
N SER A 62 -5.93 -7.92 20.31
CA SER A 62 -6.74 -9.13 20.44
C SER A 62 -6.74 -9.97 19.16
N TYR A 63 -6.84 -11.29 19.31
CA TYR A 63 -6.93 -12.29 18.24
C TYR A 63 -7.96 -13.36 18.58
N ALA A 64 -8.50 -14.02 17.57
CA ALA A 64 -9.19 -15.28 17.75
C ALA A 64 -8.18 -16.41 18.00
N GLU A 65 -8.44 -17.29 18.96
CA GLU A 65 -7.55 -18.40 19.35
C GLU A 65 -7.29 -19.30 18.11
N GLY A 66 -6.02 -19.66 17.89
CA GLY A 66 -5.60 -20.44 16.71
C GLY A 66 -5.39 -19.62 15.43
N GLN A 67 -5.71 -18.32 15.44
CA GLN A 67 -5.58 -17.42 14.30
C GLN A 67 -4.42 -16.42 14.43
N VAL A 68 -3.44 -16.68 15.29
CA VAL A 68 -2.28 -15.80 15.46
C VAL A 68 -1.31 -16.00 14.29
N SER A 69 -1.64 -15.42 13.14
CA SER A 69 -0.75 -15.40 11.97
C SER A 69 -0.64 -13.99 11.39
N GLU A 70 0.43 -13.73 10.62
CA GLU A 70 0.58 -12.44 9.93
C GLU A 70 -0.47 -12.23 8.82
N LEU A 71 -1.15 -13.30 8.39
CA LEU A 71 -2.14 -13.31 7.31
C LEU A 71 -3.59 -13.17 7.80
N GLN A 72 -3.84 -13.38 9.11
CA GLN A 72 -5.17 -13.20 9.68
C GLN A 72 -5.15 -12.00 10.64
N PRO A 73 -5.88 -10.93 10.31
CA PRO A 73 -5.82 -9.71 11.10
C PRO A 73 -6.46 -9.94 12.47
N GLY A 74 -5.65 -9.80 13.54
CA GLY A 74 -6.16 -9.49 14.87
C GLY A 74 -6.75 -8.08 14.88
N ARG A 75 -7.07 -7.57 16.06
CA ARG A 75 -7.57 -6.21 16.26
C ARG A 75 -6.60 -5.40 17.10
N ALA A 76 -6.49 -4.13 16.76
CA ALA A 76 -5.75 -3.14 17.53
C ALA A 76 -6.42 -2.82 18.88
N THR A 77 -7.67 -3.22 19.03
CA THR A 77 -8.56 -2.98 20.17
C THR A 77 -8.61 -4.18 21.13
N SER A 78 -9.00 -3.91 22.38
CA SER A 78 -9.16 -4.89 23.45
C SER A 78 -10.19 -4.39 24.48
N PRO A 79 -10.80 -5.27 25.31
CA PRO A 79 -11.80 -4.88 26.29
C PRO A 79 -11.31 -3.82 27.28
N LEU A 80 -12.13 -2.82 27.56
CA LEU A 80 -11.82 -1.73 28.49
C LEU A 80 -11.46 -2.22 29.91
N PRO A 81 -12.14 -3.23 30.51
CA PRO A 81 -11.83 -3.72 31.84
C PRO A 81 -10.38 -4.20 32.02
N ILE A 82 -9.68 -4.59 30.95
CA ILE A 82 -8.27 -5.01 31.01
C ILE A 82 -7.39 -3.91 31.62
N GLY A 83 -7.50 -2.68 31.12
CA GLY A 83 -6.68 -1.56 31.61
C GLY A 83 -6.90 -1.27 33.08
N LYS A 84 -8.16 -1.22 33.52
CA LYS A 84 -8.55 -1.00 34.91
C LYS A 84 -8.03 -2.12 35.81
N TRP A 85 -8.26 -3.37 35.41
CA TRP A 85 -7.81 -4.54 36.17
C TRP A 85 -6.28 -4.55 36.33
N LEU A 86 -5.53 -4.25 35.28
CA LEU A 86 -4.07 -4.22 35.31
C LEU A 86 -3.54 -3.16 36.27
N LYS A 87 -4.12 -1.97 36.30
CA LYS A 87 -3.72 -0.89 37.19
C LYS A 87 -3.91 -1.27 38.67
N GLU A 88 -4.96 -2.03 38.99
CA GLU A 88 -5.30 -2.44 40.35
C GLU A 88 -4.51 -3.67 40.82
N ASN A 89 -4.18 -4.60 39.89
CA ASN A 89 -3.74 -5.95 40.29
C ASN A 89 -2.31 -6.31 39.85
N TYR A 90 -1.67 -5.52 38.96
CA TYR A 90 -0.31 -5.83 38.48
C TYR A 90 0.68 -4.74 38.86
N SER A 91 1.49 -5.00 39.87
CA SER A 91 2.40 -4.01 40.46
C SER A 91 3.53 -3.53 39.53
N GLN A 92 3.79 -4.22 38.42
CA GLN A 92 4.80 -3.83 37.42
C GLN A 92 4.24 -2.79 36.42
N VAL A 93 2.95 -2.52 36.44
CA VAL A 93 2.37 -1.41 35.68
C VAL A 93 2.74 -0.09 36.34
N GLU A 94 3.24 0.85 35.54
CA GLU A 94 3.49 2.23 35.95
C GLU A 94 2.27 3.11 35.69
N GLN A 95 1.74 3.04 34.44
CA GLN A 95 0.55 3.80 34.02
C GLN A 95 -0.27 3.00 32.99
N VAL A 96 -1.56 3.31 32.93
CA VAL A 96 -2.49 2.81 31.91
C VAL A 96 -3.28 3.99 31.40
N THR A 97 -3.52 4.05 30.09
CA THR A 97 -4.51 4.94 29.47
C THR A 97 -5.39 4.17 28.51
N ASN A 98 -6.63 4.59 28.44
CA ASN A 98 -7.66 3.98 27.61
C ASN A 98 -8.18 5.02 26.61
N LEU A 99 -8.41 4.55 25.38
CA LEU A 99 -9.09 5.32 24.35
C LEU A 99 -10.33 4.56 23.88
N ASN A 100 -11.40 5.28 23.48
CA ASN A 100 -12.63 4.67 22.99
C ASN A 100 -13.10 5.33 21.71
N MET A 101 -13.43 4.53 20.69
CA MET A 101 -13.82 4.98 19.33
C MET A 101 -15.22 5.63 19.25
N GLY A 102 -16.03 5.58 20.33
CA GLY A 102 -17.40 6.08 20.32
C GLY A 102 -17.54 7.61 20.34
N PHE A 103 -16.52 8.35 19.87
CA PHE A 103 -16.55 9.79 19.72
C PHE A 103 -16.32 10.18 18.27
N ASP A 104 -17.25 9.79 17.42
CA ASP A 104 -17.24 10.21 16.02
C ASP A 104 -18.40 11.18 15.77
N GLY A 105 -18.24 12.10 14.85
CA GLY A 105 -19.31 12.96 14.47
C GLY A 105 -18.91 14.28 13.86
N GLU A 106 -19.91 14.99 13.40
CA GLU A 106 -19.78 16.31 12.82
C GLU A 106 -19.78 17.38 13.93
N LEU A 107 -18.84 18.28 13.82
CA LEU A 107 -18.69 19.39 14.71
C LEU A 107 -19.39 20.60 14.10
N VAL A 108 -20.38 21.14 14.83
CA VAL A 108 -21.18 22.27 14.38
C VAL A 108 -20.65 23.56 15.04
N SER A 109 -20.21 24.50 14.23
CA SER A 109 -19.79 25.83 14.66
C SER A 109 -20.38 26.89 13.75
N ASP A 110 -21.19 27.81 14.30
CA ASP A 110 -21.68 29.08 13.71
C ASP A 110 -22.18 29.08 12.25
N HIS A 111 -22.59 28.02 11.64
CA HIS A 111 -22.97 27.82 10.21
C HIS A 111 -22.01 26.92 9.39
N LYS A 112 -21.05 26.28 10.05
CA LYS A 112 -20.19 25.29 9.38
C LYS A 112 -20.28 23.97 10.11
N VAL A 113 -20.48 22.92 9.34
CA VAL A 113 -20.35 21.56 9.80
C VAL A 113 -18.99 21.04 9.33
N ILE A 114 -18.17 20.58 10.27
CA ILE A 114 -16.81 20.12 9.99
C ILE A 114 -16.71 18.67 10.46
N ASN A 115 -16.40 17.78 9.55
CA ASN A 115 -16.05 16.42 9.91
C ASN A 115 -14.68 16.41 10.61
N ILE A 116 -14.60 15.75 11.76
CA ILE A 116 -13.40 15.72 12.59
C ILE A 116 -13.15 14.31 13.11
N ARG A 117 -11.93 13.83 12.92
CA ARG A 117 -11.50 12.55 13.52
C ARG A 117 -11.32 12.74 15.01
N SER A 118 -12.18 12.12 15.79
CA SER A 118 -12.20 12.27 17.23
C SER A 118 -12.24 10.92 17.96
N ILE A 119 -11.80 10.92 19.21
CA ILE A 119 -11.77 9.74 20.08
C ILE A 119 -11.96 10.18 21.54
N PHE A 120 -12.58 9.34 22.36
CA PHE A 120 -12.53 9.56 23.79
C PHE A 120 -11.18 9.11 24.36
N ALA A 121 -10.64 9.90 25.30
CA ALA A 121 -9.43 9.57 26.06
C ALA A 121 -9.64 9.81 27.55
N ASP A 122 -8.99 8.99 28.36
CA ASP A 122 -9.04 9.16 29.82
C ASP A 122 -8.08 10.24 30.34
N GLU A 123 -8.16 10.59 31.61
CA GLU A 123 -7.32 11.60 32.26
C GLU A 123 -5.82 11.26 32.29
N HIS A 124 -5.45 9.99 32.05
CA HIS A 124 -4.08 9.47 32.04
C HIS A 124 -3.40 9.51 30.66
N PHE A 125 -4.09 10.03 29.65
CA PHE A 125 -3.57 10.11 28.28
C PHE A 125 -2.17 10.73 28.22
N PHE A 126 -1.96 11.85 28.86
CA PHE A 126 -0.68 12.57 28.87
C PHE A 126 0.37 11.93 29.80
N ASP A 127 0.01 11.03 30.70
CA ASP A 127 0.95 10.28 31.54
C ASP A 127 1.66 9.17 30.75
N VAL A 128 1.00 8.67 29.69
CA VAL A 128 1.47 7.60 28.80
C VAL A 128 2.05 8.15 27.51
N PHE A 129 1.33 9.08 26.88
CA PHE A 129 1.73 9.70 25.62
C PHE A 129 2.36 11.07 25.84
N SER A 130 3.53 11.30 25.23
CA SER A 130 4.30 12.54 25.38
C SER A 130 3.85 13.61 24.35
N PHE A 131 2.55 13.87 24.27
CA PHE A 131 2.05 14.99 23.49
C PHE A 131 2.16 16.29 24.29
N ASP A 132 2.57 17.38 23.62
CA ASP A 132 2.61 18.72 24.18
C ASP A 132 1.27 19.42 23.95
N LEU A 133 0.83 20.24 24.91
CA LEU A 133 -0.24 21.22 24.72
C LEU A 133 0.35 22.59 24.38
N VAL A 134 -0.26 23.27 23.40
CA VAL A 134 -0.01 24.70 23.12
C VAL A 134 -0.65 25.57 24.20
N ASP A 135 -1.86 25.14 24.63
CA ASP A 135 -2.63 25.78 25.70
C ASP A 135 -3.43 24.73 26.47
N GLY A 136 -3.62 24.91 27.77
CA GLY A 136 -4.27 23.97 28.65
C GLY A 136 -3.29 23.27 29.61
N ASN A 137 -3.85 22.48 30.54
CA ASN A 137 -3.07 21.73 31.54
C ASN A 137 -3.25 20.22 31.31
N PRO A 138 -2.18 19.45 30.99
CA PRO A 138 -2.25 18.01 30.74
C PRO A 138 -2.96 17.21 31.83
N SER A 139 -2.78 17.58 33.13
CA SER A 139 -3.36 16.84 34.25
C SER A 139 -4.87 17.05 34.44
N THR A 140 -5.48 18.04 33.78
CA THR A 140 -6.90 18.40 33.99
C THR A 140 -7.69 18.48 32.69
N ALA A 141 -7.02 18.49 31.55
CA ALA A 141 -7.68 18.76 30.27
C ALA A 141 -8.73 17.72 29.88
N LEU A 142 -8.58 16.44 30.30
CA LEU A 142 -9.52 15.34 30.03
C LEU A 142 -10.22 14.80 31.29
N LYS A 143 -10.16 15.54 32.41
CA LYS A 143 -10.65 15.02 33.69
C LYS A 143 -12.18 15.19 33.81
N GLU A 144 -12.67 16.37 33.52
CA GLU A 144 -14.10 16.70 33.68
C GLU A 144 -14.92 16.18 32.50
N PRO A 145 -16.16 15.73 32.70
CA PRO A 145 -17.08 15.40 31.61
C PRO A 145 -17.26 16.56 30.62
N TYR A 146 -17.50 16.22 29.35
CA TYR A 146 -17.66 17.19 28.26
C TYR A 146 -16.45 18.14 28.05
N SER A 147 -15.24 17.70 28.44
CA SER A 147 -14.00 18.35 28.10
C SER A 147 -13.54 17.94 26.71
N LEU A 148 -12.94 18.87 25.98
CA LEU A 148 -12.47 18.66 24.61
C LEU A 148 -11.06 19.22 24.43
N ILE A 149 -10.17 18.42 23.85
CA ILE A 149 -8.89 18.90 23.33
C ILE A 149 -9.00 18.94 21.80
N LEU A 150 -8.58 20.04 21.19
CA LEU A 150 -8.53 20.20 19.74
C LEU A 150 -7.07 20.21 19.26
N SER A 151 -6.82 19.74 18.04
CA SER A 151 -5.57 20.00 17.36
C SER A 151 -5.42 21.49 17.07
N GLU A 152 -4.18 21.99 17.03
CA GLU A 152 -3.87 23.40 16.72
C GLU A 152 -4.51 23.84 15.39
N GLU A 153 -4.49 22.96 14.37
CA GLU A 153 -5.09 23.20 13.07
C GLU A 153 -6.62 23.38 13.15
N LYS A 154 -7.32 22.48 13.86
CA LYS A 154 -8.79 22.56 14.00
C LYS A 154 -9.21 23.71 14.94
N ALA A 155 -8.45 23.98 15.98
CA ALA A 155 -8.68 25.14 16.84
C ALA A 155 -8.60 26.45 16.03
N GLN A 156 -7.62 26.57 15.14
CA GLN A 156 -7.43 27.73 14.29
C GLN A 156 -8.51 27.86 13.20
N LEU A 157 -8.96 26.72 12.66
CA LEU A 157 -10.04 26.65 11.66
C LEU A 157 -11.38 27.08 12.25
N LEU A 158 -11.70 26.63 13.48
CA LEU A 158 -12.95 26.94 14.16
C LEU A 158 -12.96 28.35 14.75
N PHE A 159 -11.84 28.81 15.28
CA PHE A 159 -11.73 30.08 15.99
C PHE A 159 -10.63 30.97 15.42
N PRO A 160 -10.76 31.41 14.14
CA PRO A 160 -9.68 32.17 13.47
C PRO A 160 -9.41 33.54 14.05
N LYS A 161 -10.34 34.10 14.84
CA LYS A 161 -10.28 35.46 15.39
C LYS A 161 -10.22 35.50 16.92
N SER A 162 -10.34 34.37 17.61
CA SER A 162 -10.38 34.31 19.08
C SER A 162 -9.64 33.09 19.59
N SER A 163 -9.28 33.05 20.87
CA SER A 163 -8.77 31.83 21.49
C SER A 163 -9.86 30.75 21.52
N ALA A 164 -9.52 29.53 21.15
CA ALA A 164 -10.41 28.40 21.27
C ALA A 164 -10.61 27.93 22.70
N MET A 165 -9.68 28.26 23.62
CA MET A 165 -9.73 27.85 25.02
C MET A 165 -10.99 28.36 25.72
N GLY A 166 -11.71 27.44 26.40
CA GLY A 166 -12.93 27.74 27.13
C GLY A 166 -14.19 27.93 26.29
N GLN A 167 -14.07 27.94 24.95
CA GLN A 167 -15.21 27.99 24.04
C GLN A 167 -16.00 26.69 24.05
N LEU A 168 -17.32 26.79 23.75
CA LEU A 168 -18.19 25.63 23.59
C LEU A 168 -18.25 25.22 22.12
N VAL A 169 -18.09 23.93 21.88
CA VAL A 169 -18.18 23.32 20.59
C VAL A 169 -19.27 22.25 20.63
N LYS A 170 -20.20 22.25 19.68
CA LYS A 170 -21.28 21.29 19.62
C LYS A 170 -20.94 20.15 18.67
N PHE A 171 -20.91 18.93 19.17
CA PHE A 171 -21.00 17.72 18.36
C PHE A 171 -22.45 17.36 18.17
N GLU A 172 -22.84 17.03 16.94
CA GLU A 172 -24.25 16.79 16.62
C GLU A 172 -24.84 15.63 17.42
N SER A 173 -24.12 14.53 17.49
CA SER A 173 -24.54 13.30 18.16
C SER A 173 -24.29 13.31 19.68
N HIS A 174 -23.31 14.07 20.19
CA HIS A 174 -22.84 13.93 21.56
C HIS A 174 -23.03 15.17 22.43
N GLY A 175 -23.61 16.25 21.87
CA GLY A 175 -23.88 17.50 22.62
C GLY A 175 -22.71 18.49 22.65
N SER A 176 -22.70 19.40 23.63
CA SER A 176 -21.74 20.50 23.68
C SER A 176 -20.56 20.20 24.60
N TYR A 177 -19.37 20.43 24.11
CA TYR A 177 -18.10 20.21 24.79
C TYR A 177 -17.39 21.55 25.00
N LYS A 178 -16.68 21.68 26.11
CA LYS A 178 -15.82 22.83 26.40
C LYS A 178 -14.41 22.56 26.00
N VAL A 179 -13.79 23.43 25.22
CA VAL A 179 -12.37 23.32 24.85
C VAL A 179 -11.51 23.57 26.10
N THR A 180 -10.76 22.54 26.52
CA THR A 180 -9.92 22.52 27.73
C THR A 180 -8.44 22.39 27.42
N GLY A 181 -8.09 22.16 26.14
CA GLY A 181 -6.72 22.06 25.68
C GLY A 181 -6.57 22.20 24.18
N ILE A 182 -5.41 22.63 23.74
CA ILE A 182 -5.00 22.66 22.33
C ILE A 182 -3.73 21.86 22.21
N ILE A 183 -3.79 20.72 21.46
CA ILE A 183 -2.67 19.83 21.27
C ILE A 183 -1.77 20.32 20.15
N LYS A 184 -0.47 20.34 20.42
CA LYS A 184 0.55 20.74 19.45
C LYS A 184 0.78 19.63 18.43
N LYS A 185 1.01 19.99 17.17
CA LYS A 185 1.44 19.01 16.15
C LYS A 185 2.71 18.29 16.61
N PRO A 186 2.74 16.96 16.69
CA PRO A 186 3.92 16.21 17.16
C PRO A 186 5.11 16.39 16.20
N SER A 187 6.34 16.24 16.75
CA SER A 187 7.59 16.41 15.99
C SER A 187 7.89 15.27 15.01
N SER A 188 7.20 14.16 15.14
CA SER A 188 7.27 13.02 14.23
C SER A 188 5.87 12.41 14.01
N PRO A 189 5.67 11.62 12.95
CA PRO A 189 4.40 10.94 12.72
C PRO A 189 4.01 10.06 13.91
N THR A 190 2.71 9.89 14.12
CA THR A 190 2.17 9.07 15.20
C THR A 190 1.02 8.22 14.70
N HIS A 191 0.82 7.04 15.29
CA HIS A 191 -0.35 6.20 15.04
C HIS A 191 -1.62 6.75 15.70
N VAL A 192 -1.51 7.71 16.62
CA VAL A 192 -2.63 8.45 17.23
C VAL A 192 -2.82 9.76 16.47
N SER A 193 -3.26 9.65 15.21
CA SER A 193 -3.49 10.81 14.33
C SER A 193 -4.94 11.30 14.48
N ILE A 194 -5.27 11.80 15.66
CA ILE A 194 -6.59 12.28 16.06
C ILE A 194 -6.59 13.81 16.14
N GLU A 195 -7.71 14.41 15.70
CA GLU A 195 -7.86 15.87 15.61
C GLU A 195 -8.58 16.45 16.82
N ALA A 196 -9.36 15.59 17.54
CA ALA A 196 -10.02 15.98 18.78
C ALA A 196 -10.09 14.83 19.78
N PHE A 197 -9.85 15.12 21.05
CA PHE A 197 -9.99 14.18 22.15
C PHE A 197 -11.09 14.63 23.10
N GLY A 198 -12.15 13.82 23.20
CA GLY A 198 -13.20 14.01 24.19
C GLY A 198 -12.83 13.33 25.50
N SER A 199 -13.26 13.88 26.63
CA SER A 199 -13.06 13.23 27.93
C SER A 199 -13.89 11.94 28.06
N MET A 200 -13.24 10.82 28.38
CA MET A 200 -13.89 9.52 28.58
C MET A 200 -14.87 9.53 29.77
N SER A 201 -14.71 10.45 30.71
CA SER A 201 -15.66 10.65 31.82
C SER A 201 -17.06 11.10 31.35
N THR A 202 -17.22 11.47 30.07
CA THR A 202 -18.50 11.80 29.45
C THR A 202 -19.33 10.56 29.10
N ILE A 203 -18.69 9.42 28.83
CA ILE A 203 -19.35 8.23 28.29
C ILE A 203 -20.55 7.77 29.14
N PRO A 204 -20.48 7.68 30.50
CA PRO A 204 -21.62 7.25 31.30
C PRO A 204 -22.88 8.12 31.07
N SER A 205 -22.71 9.43 30.91
CA SER A 205 -23.83 10.34 30.60
C SER A 205 -24.41 10.15 29.18
N LEU A 206 -23.58 9.71 28.24
CA LEU A 206 -24.03 9.39 26.87
C LEU A 206 -24.76 8.05 26.83
N VAL A 207 -24.32 7.07 27.60
CA VAL A 207 -25.02 5.78 27.79
C VAL A 207 -26.41 5.99 28.41
N GLU A 208 -26.52 6.80 29.45
CA GLU A 208 -27.83 7.15 30.06
C GLU A 208 -28.81 7.80 29.05
N LYS A 209 -28.26 8.49 28.05
CA LYS A 209 -29.05 9.10 26.97
C LYS A 209 -29.32 8.16 25.79
N GLY A 210 -28.79 6.93 25.80
CA GLY A 210 -28.90 5.96 24.71
C GLY A 210 -28.05 6.31 23.49
N LEU A 211 -27.06 7.20 23.62
CA LEU A 211 -26.19 7.65 22.53
C LEU A 211 -24.95 6.77 22.35
N ILE A 212 -24.58 6.00 23.35
CA ILE A 212 -23.50 4.99 23.31
C ILE A 212 -24.07 3.69 23.93
N TYR A 213 -23.63 2.56 23.38
CA TYR A 213 -24.01 1.24 23.89
C TYR A 213 -23.52 0.99 25.32
N ASP A 214 -24.38 0.46 26.16
CA ASP A 214 -24.08 0.13 27.57
C ASP A 214 -22.95 -0.91 27.70
N SER A 215 -22.79 -1.77 26.70
CA SER A 215 -21.74 -2.80 26.67
C SER A 215 -20.31 -2.27 26.45
N TYR A 216 -20.08 -0.95 26.41
CA TYR A 216 -18.76 -0.37 26.17
C TYR A 216 -17.68 -0.80 27.19
N ASP A 217 -18.06 -1.10 28.43
CA ASP A 217 -17.18 -1.50 29.56
C ASP A 217 -17.42 -2.98 29.96
N THR A 218 -17.43 -3.88 28.98
CA THR A 218 -17.56 -5.32 29.18
C THR A 218 -16.34 -6.08 28.69
N TRP A 219 -16.09 -7.29 29.22
CA TRP A 219 -15.00 -8.16 28.79
C TRP A 219 -15.20 -8.71 27.37
N GLU A 220 -16.43 -8.75 26.90
CA GLU A 220 -16.82 -9.18 25.56
C GLU A 220 -16.55 -8.13 24.49
N ASN A 221 -16.52 -6.84 24.86
CA ASN A 221 -16.32 -5.75 23.90
C ASN A 221 -14.86 -5.56 23.53
N GLN A 222 -14.46 -6.20 22.42
CA GLN A 222 -13.10 -6.12 21.86
C GLN A 222 -13.00 -5.11 20.71
N TRP A 223 -14.07 -4.33 20.41
CA TRP A 223 -14.18 -3.60 19.15
C TRP A 223 -13.89 -2.11 19.27
N MET A 224 -14.16 -1.53 20.45
CA MET A 224 -14.24 -0.08 20.60
C MET A 224 -13.10 0.55 21.41
N ASN A 225 -12.34 -0.24 22.20
CA ASN A 225 -11.42 0.33 23.17
C ASN A 225 -9.96 -0.03 22.84
N TYR A 226 -9.07 0.90 23.13
CA TYR A 226 -7.62 0.67 23.10
C TYR A 226 -7.07 0.78 24.51
N ASN A 227 -6.28 -0.21 24.94
CA ASN A 227 -5.56 -0.20 26.20
C ASN A 227 -4.07 -0.01 25.93
N TYR A 228 -3.50 1.05 26.47
CA TYR A 228 -2.06 1.29 26.45
C TYR A 228 -1.52 1.21 27.86
N VAL A 229 -0.47 0.42 28.02
CA VAL A 229 0.14 0.10 29.31
C VAL A 229 1.61 0.45 29.29
N THR A 230 2.04 1.32 30.19
CA THR A 230 3.46 1.60 30.43
C THR A 230 3.92 0.73 31.60
N LEU A 231 4.93 -0.10 31.36
CA LEU A 231 5.55 -0.95 32.37
C LEU A 231 6.69 -0.23 33.08
N LYS A 232 6.99 -0.61 34.31
CA LYS A 232 8.17 -0.19 35.04
C LYS A 232 9.44 -0.70 34.33
N GLU A 233 10.57 -0.04 34.57
CA GLU A 233 11.85 -0.45 33.98
C GLU A 233 12.19 -1.88 34.39
N GLY A 234 12.53 -2.71 33.39
CA GLY A 234 12.92 -4.10 33.58
C GLY A 234 11.75 -5.10 33.70
N ALA A 235 10.50 -4.66 33.66
CA ALA A 235 9.35 -5.57 33.67
C ALA A 235 9.22 -6.33 32.32
N ASP A 236 8.84 -7.61 32.40
CA ASP A 236 8.65 -8.46 31.21
C ASP A 236 7.20 -8.33 30.67
N PRO A 237 7.02 -7.87 29.43
CA PRO A 237 5.69 -7.79 28.83
C PRO A 237 5.04 -9.16 28.56
N ASN A 238 5.80 -10.27 28.56
CA ASN A 238 5.23 -11.61 28.41
C ASN A 238 4.45 -12.03 29.68
N GLU A 239 4.95 -11.70 30.87
CA GLU A 239 4.22 -11.95 32.13
C GLU A 239 2.89 -11.19 32.13
N LEU A 240 2.87 -9.95 31.64
CA LEU A 240 1.65 -9.15 31.49
C LEU A 240 0.61 -9.88 30.64
N ILE A 241 1.00 -10.42 29.49
CA ILE A 241 0.07 -11.09 28.56
C ILE A 241 -0.42 -12.43 29.10
N GLU A 242 0.43 -13.21 29.75
CA GLU A 242 0.00 -14.45 30.41
C GLU A 242 -1.08 -14.16 31.46
N LEU A 243 -0.89 -13.08 32.22
CA LEU A 243 -1.84 -12.64 33.25
C LEU A 243 -3.17 -12.17 32.64
N ILE A 244 -3.13 -11.32 31.59
CA ILE A 244 -4.33 -10.86 30.88
C ILE A 244 -5.12 -12.05 30.32
N ASN A 245 -4.46 -12.98 29.64
CA ASN A 245 -5.13 -14.15 29.06
C ASN A 245 -5.77 -15.05 30.15
N LYS A 246 -5.13 -15.19 31.29
CA LYS A 246 -5.70 -15.93 32.44
C LYS A 246 -6.96 -15.24 32.95
N VAL A 247 -6.90 -13.95 33.24
CA VAL A 247 -8.01 -13.18 33.81
C VAL A 247 -9.17 -13.05 32.85
N SER A 248 -8.87 -12.81 31.56
CA SER A 248 -9.91 -12.78 30.55
C SER A 248 -10.65 -14.13 30.48
N ALA A 249 -9.92 -15.23 30.58
CA ALA A 249 -10.54 -16.58 30.63
C ALA A 249 -11.48 -16.79 31.80
N GLU A 250 -11.22 -16.15 32.94
CA GLU A 250 -12.05 -16.23 34.15
C GLU A 250 -13.30 -15.34 34.04
N ASN A 251 -13.23 -14.24 33.26
CA ASN A 251 -14.31 -13.25 33.17
C ASN A 251 -15.12 -13.33 31.86
N THR A 252 -14.66 -14.07 30.85
CA THR A 252 -15.38 -14.26 29.57
C THR A 252 -15.98 -15.67 29.55
N GLN A 253 -17.28 -15.77 29.40
CA GLN A 253 -17.92 -17.06 29.12
C GLN A 253 -17.77 -17.38 27.65
N VAL A 254 -16.86 -18.30 27.31
CA VAL A 254 -16.79 -18.82 25.93
C VAL A 254 -18.04 -19.69 25.72
N LYS A 255 -18.99 -19.19 24.94
CA LYS A 255 -20.13 -20.00 24.48
C LYS A 255 -19.59 -21.16 23.64
N GLU A 256 -20.17 -22.34 23.80
CA GLU A 256 -19.77 -23.55 23.07
C GLU A 256 -19.77 -23.27 21.57
N GLY A 257 -18.64 -23.55 20.84
CA GLY A 257 -18.47 -23.25 19.41
C GLY A 257 -17.89 -21.86 19.05
N LYS A 258 -17.85 -20.90 19.95
CA LYS A 258 -17.17 -19.60 19.67
C LYS A 258 -15.65 -19.71 19.93
N VAL A 259 -14.87 -19.17 19.01
CA VAL A 259 -13.41 -19.10 19.15
C VAL A 259 -13.07 -18.12 20.27
N ARG A 260 -12.28 -18.60 21.23
CA ARG A 260 -11.82 -17.78 22.35
C ARG A 260 -10.95 -16.62 21.87
N THR A 261 -11.12 -15.45 22.46
CA THR A 261 -10.21 -14.33 22.25
C THR A 261 -8.97 -14.50 23.10
N VAL A 262 -7.80 -14.34 22.48
CA VAL A 262 -6.50 -14.28 23.11
C VAL A 262 -5.87 -12.91 22.87
N PHE A 263 -5.05 -12.47 23.82
CA PHE A 263 -4.42 -11.17 23.79
C PHE A 263 -2.92 -11.30 23.56
N ALA A 264 -2.37 -10.26 22.94
CA ALA A 264 -0.95 -10.07 22.78
C ALA A 264 -0.61 -8.59 23.03
N TYR A 265 0.67 -8.26 23.03
CA TYR A 265 1.11 -6.87 23.10
C TYR A 265 1.78 -6.42 21.81
N GLN A 266 1.75 -5.14 21.57
CA GLN A 266 2.52 -4.47 20.53
C GLN A 266 3.19 -3.25 21.14
N LYS A 267 4.51 -3.17 21.05
CA LYS A 267 5.25 -2.01 21.54
C LYS A 267 4.85 -0.79 20.72
N ILE A 268 4.70 0.36 21.33
CA ILE A 268 4.21 1.57 20.65
C ILE A 268 5.09 1.95 19.44
N THR A 269 6.40 1.78 19.54
CA THR A 269 7.35 2.01 18.43
C THR A 269 7.33 0.94 17.34
N ASP A 270 6.62 -0.17 17.55
CA ASP A 270 6.48 -1.29 16.61
C ASP A 270 5.08 -1.36 16.00
N ILE A 271 4.20 -0.39 16.33
CA ILE A 271 2.88 -0.25 15.70
C ILE A 271 3.08 0.11 14.24
N VAL A 272 3.95 1.10 13.96
CA VAL A 272 4.31 1.49 12.59
C VAL A 272 5.84 1.46 12.45
N PRO A 273 6.38 0.69 11.48
CA PRO A 273 5.72 -0.30 10.64
C PRO A 273 5.42 -1.60 11.41
N GLY A 274 4.17 -2.02 11.40
CA GLY A 274 3.70 -3.18 12.16
C GLY A 274 2.99 -4.23 11.33
N ARG A 275 2.15 -5.01 12.02
CA ARG A 275 1.20 -5.93 11.40
C ARG A 275 -0.03 -5.16 10.96
N LEU A 276 -0.72 -5.65 9.95
CA LEU A 276 -2.04 -5.15 9.60
C LEU A 276 -3.05 -5.69 10.65
N LEU A 277 -3.69 -4.81 11.39
CA LEU A 277 -4.73 -5.17 12.35
C LEU A 277 -6.04 -4.47 11.97
N GLY A 278 -7.17 -5.10 12.32
CA GLY A 278 -8.45 -4.41 12.27
C GLY A 278 -8.53 -3.32 13.34
N ASN A 279 -9.37 -2.32 13.11
CA ASN A 279 -9.61 -1.20 14.03
C ASN A 279 -8.34 -0.39 14.37
N GLU A 280 -7.42 -0.22 13.42
CA GLU A 280 -6.30 0.72 13.61
C GLU A 280 -6.81 2.17 13.60
N MET A 281 -6.25 3.03 14.45
CA MET A 281 -6.61 4.45 14.49
C MET A 281 -6.12 5.21 13.26
N GLU A 282 -4.96 4.80 12.73
CA GLU A 282 -4.37 5.38 11.53
C GLU A 282 -3.91 4.25 10.64
N PHE A 283 -4.20 4.35 9.35
CA PHE A 283 -3.66 3.41 8.39
C PHE A 283 -2.19 3.74 8.09
N ALA A 284 -1.33 2.76 8.25
CA ALA A 284 0.07 2.85 7.85
C ALA A 284 0.46 1.63 7.02
N LEU A 285 1.50 1.77 6.19
CA LEU A 285 1.97 0.63 5.41
C LEU A 285 2.48 -0.48 6.33
N PRO A 286 1.96 -1.70 6.20
CA PRO A 286 2.44 -2.83 6.99
C PRO A 286 3.89 -3.16 6.64
N ARG A 287 4.59 -3.81 7.57
CA ARG A 287 6.01 -4.20 7.39
C ARG A 287 6.27 -4.95 6.09
N ILE A 288 5.34 -5.81 5.67
CA ILE A 288 5.47 -6.56 4.42
C ILE A 288 5.45 -5.65 3.19
N ALA A 289 4.62 -4.61 3.17
CA ALA A 289 4.58 -3.65 2.07
C ALA A 289 5.89 -2.84 1.97
N LEU A 290 6.42 -2.38 3.12
CA LEU A 290 7.74 -1.72 3.14
C LEU A 290 8.86 -2.64 2.66
N LEU A 291 8.83 -3.92 3.05
CA LEU A 291 9.78 -4.91 2.57
C LEU A 291 9.72 -5.06 1.05
N LEU A 292 8.53 -5.08 0.46
CA LEU A 292 8.35 -5.12 -1.00
C LEU A 292 8.97 -3.90 -1.68
N PHE A 293 8.77 -2.68 -1.14
CA PHE A 293 9.44 -1.47 -1.66
C PHE A 293 10.97 -1.56 -1.54
N VAL A 294 11.50 -2.09 -0.44
CA VAL A 294 12.95 -2.31 -0.28
C VAL A 294 13.46 -3.32 -1.29
N VAL A 295 12.77 -4.43 -1.52
CA VAL A 295 13.13 -5.42 -2.56
C VAL A 295 13.12 -4.77 -3.93
N LEU A 296 12.12 -3.93 -4.23
CA LEU A 296 12.03 -3.17 -5.47
C LEU A 296 13.24 -2.23 -5.64
N ALA A 297 13.63 -1.49 -4.60
CA ALA A 297 14.83 -0.65 -4.61
C ALA A 297 16.10 -1.48 -4.88
N ILE A 298 16.22 -2.65 -4.26
CA ILE A 298 17.35 -3.56 -4.48
C ILE A 298 17.39 -4.03 -5.94
N ILE A 299 16.27 -4.37 -6.56
CA ILE A 299 16.17 -4.78 -7.96
C ILE A 299 16.64 -3.65 -8.89
N VAL A 300 16.14 -2.43 -8.66
CA VAL A 300 16.47 -1.25 -9.47
C VAL A 300 17.96 -0.93 -9.37
N ILE A 301 18.51 -0.89 -8.15
CA ILE A 301 19.91 -0.56 -7.93
C ILE A 301 20.85 -1.67 -8.42
N ALA A 302 20.44 -2.94 -8.29
CA ALA A 302 21.18 -4.09 -8.83
C ALA A 302 21.25 -3.99 -10.35
N THR A 303 20.14 -3.66 -11.02
CA THR A 303 20.08 -3.47 -12.48
C THR A 303 21.06 -2.38 -12.93
N ALA A 304 21.08 -1.21 -12.25
CA ALA A 304 22.00 -0.12 -12.55
C ALA A 304 23.47 -0.50 -12.26
N SER A 305 23.71 -1.19 -11.15
CA SER A 305 25.05 -1.64 -10.75
C SER A 305 25.62 -2.67 -11.71
N ILE A 306 24.78 -3.61 -12.17
CA ILE A 306 25.13 -4.60 -13.19
C ILE A 306 25.43 -3.90 -14.52
N ASN A 307 24.63 -2.91 -14.93
CA ASN A 307 24.86 -2.10 -16.10
C ASN A 307 26.23 -1.40 -16.04
N TYR A 308 26.47 -0.66 -14.93
CA TYR A 308 27.77 0.00 -14.70
C TYR A 308 28.93 -0.99 -14.79
N THR A 309 28.82 -2.14 -14.13
CA THR A 309 29.84 -3.19 -14.12
C THR A 309 30.11 -3.74 -15.51
N ASN A 310 29.08 -4.07 -16.28
CA ASN A 310 29.18 -4.57 -17.65
C ASN A 310 29.92 -3.58 -18.57
N LEU A 311 29.49 -2.32 -18.52
CA LEU A 311 30.07 -1.25 -19.32
C LEU A 311 31.52 -0.94 -18.87
N SER A 312 31.82 -0.95 -17.58
CA SER A 312 33.15 -0.74 -17.04
C SER A 312 34.13 -1.87 -17.41
N ILE A 313 33.70 -3.14 -17.36
CA ILE A 313 34.48 -4.28 -17.84
C ILE A 313 34.70 -4.19 -19.36
N ALA A 314 33.74 -3.79 -20.14
CA ALA A 314 33.90 -3.56 -21.56
C ALA A 314 34.95 -2.49 -21.86
N LYS A 315 34.91 -1.35 -21.18
CA LYS A 315 35.88 -0.26 -21.30
C LYS A 315 37.27 -0.66 -20.81
N SER A 316 37.36 -1.50 -19.76
CA SER A 316 38.61 -1.87 -19.14
C SER A 316 39.54 -2.70 -20.05
N ILE A 317 39.01 -3.40 -21.05
CA ILE A 317 39.79 -4.10 -22.05
C ILE A 317 40.61 -3.11 -22.91
N SER A 318 40.03 -1.94 -23.24
CA SER A 318 40.75 -0.88 -23.94
C SER A 318 41.87 -0.22 -23.09
N ARG A 319 41.75 -0.32 -21.76
CA ARG A 319 42.71 0.23 -20.78
C ARG A 319 43.73 -0.83 -20.29
N ALA A 320 43.62 -2.07 -20.77
CA ALA A 320 44.48 -3.15 -20.32
C ALA A 320 46.00 -2.84 -20.54
N LYS A 321 46.36 -2.23 -21.69
CA LYS A 321 47.73 -1.82 -21.99
C LYS A 321 48.27 -0.78 -21.00
N GLU A 322 47.44 0.23 -20.64
CA GLU A 322 47.79 1.23 -19.64
C GLU A 322 48.03 0.60 -18.26
N ILE A 323 47.15 -0.33 -17.86
CA ILE A 323 47.27 -1.04 -16.57
C ILE A 323 48.51 -1.96 -16.58
N GLY A 324 48.77 -2.62 -17.72
CA GLY A 324 49.97 -3.44 -17.90
C GLY A 324 51.26 -2.64 -17.74
N ILE A 325 51.33 -1.45 -18.31
CA ILE A 325 52.49 -0.53 -18.18
C ILE A 325 52.63 -0.09 -16.70
N ARG A 326 51.56 0.28 -16.03
CA ARG A 326 51.63 0.66 -14.62
C ARG A 326 52.08 -0.47 -13.70
N LYS A 327 51.62 -1.70 -13.94
CA LYS A 327 52.08 -2.88 -13.23
C LYS A 327 53.57 -3.19 -13.50
N ALA A 328 54.01 -3.04 -14.74
CA ALA A 328 55.42 -3.19 -15.10
C ALA A 328 56.32 -2.17 -14.39
N ASN A 329 55.78 -0.95 -14.15
CA ASN A 329 56.45 0.11 -13.37
C ASN A 329 56.19 -0.03 -11.83
N GLY A 330 55.79 -1.18 -11.32
CA GLY A 330 55.71 -1.47 -9.89
C GLY A 330 54.42 -1.12 -9.18
N ALA A 331 53.32 -0.76 -9.91
CA ALA A 331 52.05 -0.48 -9.24
C ALA A 331 51.48 -1.73 -8.56
N LYS A 332 51.12 -1.63 -7.29
CA LYS A 332 50.49 -2.68 -6.48
C LYS A 332 49.03 -2.90 -6.92
N LYS A 333 48.54 -4.14 -6.77
CA LYS A 333 47.12 -4.46 -7.05
C LYS A 333 46.15 -3.55 -6.29
N SER A 334 46.41 -3.25 -5.03
CA SER A 334 45.58 -2.37 -4.18
C SER A 334 45.48 -0.94 -4.72
N GLN A 335 46.53 -0.41 -5.32
CA GLN A 335 46.55 0.93 -5.90
C GLN A 335 45.62 1.01 -7.14
N ILE A 336 45.58 -0.07 -7.93
CA ILE A 336 44.69 -0.15 -9.10
C ILE A 336 43.24 -0.27 -8.62
N ILE A 337 42.96 -1.13 -7.62
CA ILE A 337 41.63 -1.27 -7.04
C ILE A 337 41.14 0.09 -6.51
N PHE A 338 41.95 0.75 -5.70
CA PHE A 338 41.57 2.02 -5.08
C PHE A 338 41.31 3.14 -6.10
N GLN A 339 42.07 3.18 -7.19
CA GLN A 339 41.87 4.11 -8.29
C GLN A 339 40.47 3.92 -8.95
N PHE A 340 40.07 2.65 -9.23
CA PHE A 340 38.75 2.37 -9.84
C PHE A 340 37.62 2.61 -8.86
N LEU A 341 37.81 2.37 -7.57
CA LEU A 341 36.84 2.72 -6.53
C LEU A 341 36.62 4.24 -6.44
N ILE A 342 37.66 5.04 -6.55
CA ILE A 342 37.54 6.51 -6.61
C ILE A 342 36.79 6.92 -7.91
N GLU A 343 37.10 6.32 -9.05
CA GLU A 343 36.44 6.62 -10.32
C GLU A 343 34.93 6.32 -10.23
N SER A 344 34.52 5.17 -9.68
CA SER A 344 33.09 4.79 -9.49
C SER A 344 32.39 5.68 -8.47
N SER A 345 33.05 6.01 -7.35
CA SER A 345 32.47 6.91 -6.35
C SER A 345 32.24 8.33 -6.89
N LEU A 346 33.14 8.84 -7.72
CA LEU A 346 32.97 10.13 -8.39
C LEU A 346 31.80 10.11 -9.36
N ILE A 347 31.66 9.03 -10.15
CA ILE A 347 30.50 8.86 -11.05
C ILE A 347 29.20 8.82 -10.23
N ALA A 348 29.18 8.11 -9.11
CA ALA A 348 28.01 8.05 -8.22
C ALA A 348 27.65 9.42 -7.59
N ILE A 349 28.67 10.21 -7.18
CA ILE A 349 28.44 11.58 -6.66
C ILE A 349 27.85 12.49 -7.75
N VAL A 350 28.37 12.43 -8.98
CA VAL A 350 27.81 13.20 -10.09
C VAL A 350 26.40 12.74 -10.41
N ALA A 351 26.14 11.43 -10.33
CA ALA A 351 24.80 10.87 -10.49
C ALA A 351 23.83 11.36 -9.38
N LEU A 352 24.29 11.48 -8.13
CA LEU A 352 23.51 12.04 -7.04
C LEU A 352 23.05 13.47 -7.33
N ILE A 353 23.94 14.33 -7.84
CA ILE A 353 23.61 15.72 -8.18
C ILE A 353 22.46 15.77 -9.22
N ILE A 354 22.46 14.84 -10.18
CA ILE A 354 21.39 14.71 -11.18
C ILE A 354 20.15 14.02 -10.59
N ALA A 355 20.31 13.09 -9.65
CA ALA A 355 19.21 12.38 -9.01
C ALA A 355 18.36 13.29 -8.12
N ILE A 356 18.94 14.30 -7.46
CA ILE A 356 18.21 15.20 -6.54
C ILE A 356 17.02 15.93 -7.23
N PRO A 357 17.16 16.58 -8.39
CA PRO A 357 16.00 17.18 -9.05
C PRO A 357 14.93 16.17 -9.46
N ILE A 358 15.34 14.98 -9.93
CA ILE A 358 14.42 13.90 -10.28
C ILE A 358 13.69 13.40 -9.03
N TYR A 359 14.39 13.17 -7.94
CA TYR A 359 13.85 12.79 -6.65
C TYR A 359 12.80 13.80 -6.15
N LYS A 360 13.08 15.11 -6.22
CA LYS A 360 12.12 16.15 -5.84
C LYS A 360 10.85 16.11 -6.68
N TYR A 361 10.97 15.88 -7.97
CA TYR A 361 9.81 15.67 -8.84
C TYR A 361 9.02 14.41 -8.44
N LEU A 362 9.71 13.31 -8.17
CA LEU A 362 9.09 12.04 -7.77
C LEU A 362 8.36 12.13 -6.42
N ILE A 363 8.87 12.91 -5.45
CA ILE A 363 8.17 13.14 -4.17
C ILE A 363 6.82 13.83 -4.40
N VAL A 364 6.78 14.87 -5.25
CA VAL A 364 5.52 15.56 -5.55
C VAL A 364 4.53 14.57 -6.15
N GLN A 365 4.95 13.79 -7.15
CA GLN A 365 4.09 12.80 -7.76
C GLN A 365 3.67 11.68 -6.79
N PHE A 366 4.54 11.28 -5.87
CA PHE A 366 4.23 10.29 -4.84
C PHE A 366 3.16 10.80 -3.88
N ASN A 367 3.25 12.03 -3.42
CA ASN A 367 2.28 12.64 -2.51
C ASN A 367 0.92 12.91 -3.18
N GLU A 368 0.85 12.96 -4.53
CA GLU A 368 -0.39 13.07 -5.30
C GLU A 368 -1.07 11.72 -5.55
N ILE A 369 -0.39 10.59 -5.29
CA ILE A 369 -0.98 9.25 -5.43
C ILE A 369 -2.13 9.11 -4.43
N TRP A 370 -3.32 8.76 -4.94
CA TRP A 370 -4.56 8.74 -4.18
C TRP A 370 -4.45 7.95 -2.88
N ILE A 371 -3.91 6.72 -2.93
CA ILE A 371 -3.80 5.86 -1.74
C ILE A 371 -2.96 6.50 -0.63
N PHE A 372 -1.80 7.11 -0.96
CA PHE A 372 -0.94 7.74 0.04
C PHE A 372 -1.56 9.01 0.61
N ASN A 373 -2.33 9.74 -0.20
CA ASN A 373 -3.06 10.92 0.25
C ASN A 373 -4.21 10.54 1.19
N GLN A 374 -4.98 9.49 0.87
CA GLN A 374 -6.07 8.98 1.72
C GLN A 374 -5.57 8.47 3.08
N ILE A 375 -4.43 7.80 3.11
CA ILE A 375 -3.82 7.29 4.35
C ILE A 375 -2.91 8.32 5.05
N GLY A 376 -2.95 9.59 4.63
CA GLY A 376 -2.20 10.68 5.27
C GLY A 376 -0.67 10.60 5.15
N ILE A 377 -0.12 9.71 4.30
CA ILE A 377 1.33 9.62 4.10
C ILE A 377 1.81 10.75 3.20
N GLN A 378 2.38 11.77 3.80
CA GLN A 378 3.07 12.85 3.10
C GLN A 378 4.57 12.78 3.35
N LEU A 379 5.34 12.51 2.30
CA LEU A 379 6.79 12.50 2.38
C LEU A 379 7.33 13.93 2.37
N GLU A 380 7.90 14.34 3.48
CA GLU A 380 8.54 15.65 3.63
C GLU A 380 10.06 15.52 3.49
N ASP A 381 10.64 16.48 2.76
CA ASP A 381 12.07 16.57 2.55
C ASP A 381 12.75 17.12 3.83
N ASN A 382 13.79 16.46 4.29
CA ASN A 382 14.53 16.90 5.48
C ASN A 382 16.04 16.73 5.32
N ILE A 383 16.82 17.52 6.07
CA ILE A 383 18.29 17.54 5.95
C ILE A 383 18.93 16.18 6.30
N ASN A 384 18.34 15.41 7.21
CA ASN A 384 18.86 14.11 7.61
C ASN A 384 18.76 13.09 6.48
N ALA A 385 17.72 13.18 5.62
CA ALA A 385 17.60 12.34 4.44
C ALA A 385 18.79 12.55 3.48
N TYR A 386 19.24 13.79 3.29
CA TYR A 386 20.38 14.06 2.40
C TYR A 386 21.70 13.47 2.91
N PHE A 387 21.92 13.42 4.23
CA PHE A 387 23.07 12.70 4.78
C PHE A 387 22.96 11.19 4.52
N THR A 388 21.78 10.62 4.66
CA THR A 388 21.51 9.22 4.33
C THR A 388 21.74 8.95 2.84
N PHE A 389 21.28 9.85 1.96
CA PHE A 389 21.49 9.74 0.51
C PHE A 389 22.97 9.84 0.14
N LEU A 390 23.74 10.68 0.80
CA LEU A 390 25.18 10.75 0.59
C LEU A 390 25.88 9.45 1.03
N GLY A 391 25.52 8.92 2.22
CA GLY A 391 26.02 7.63 2.69
C GLY A 391 25.68 6.48 1.73
N PHE A 392 24.43 6.42 1.28
CA PHE A 392 23.97 5.47 0.26
C PHE A 392 24.74 5.60 -1.06
N THR A 393 25.00 6.82 -1.53
CA THR A 393 25.76 7.09 -2.75
C THR A 393 27.21 6.59 -2.66
N LEU A 394 27.87 6.83 -1.54
CA LEU A 394 29.24 6.36 -1.30
C LEU A 394 29.29 4.83 -1.24
N PHE A 395 28.33 4.22 -0.55
CA PHE A 395 28.15 2.77 -0.51
C PHE A 395 27.96 2.20 -1.92
N LEU A 396 27.05 2.79 -2.72
CA LEU A 396 26.78 2.38 -4.09
C LEU A 396 28.01 2.53 -5.00
N GLY A 397 28.72 3.67 -4.93
CA GLY A 397 29.93 3.91 -5.70
C GLY A 397 31.01 2.90 -5.38
N PHE A 398 31.16 2.51 -4.13
CA PHE A 398 32.08 1.46 -3.68
C PHE A 398 31.69 0.08 -4.26
N PHE A 399 30.42 -0.33 -4.08
CA PHE A 399 29.93 -1.65 -4.54
C PHE A 399 29.98 -1.80 -6.06
N THR A 400 29.53 -0.79 -6.80
CA THR A 400 29.57 -0.82 -8.28
C THR A 400 30.99 -0.87 -8.83
N GLY A 401 31.95 -0.24 -8.13
CA GLY A 401 33.35 -0.23 -8.51
C GLY A 401 34.10 -1.51 -8.16
N LEU A 402 33.63 -2.33 -7.20
CA LEU A 402 34.32 -3.54 -6.76
C LEU A 402 34.49 -4.56 -7.89
N GLY A 403 33.44 -4.89 -8.63
CA GLY A 403 33.48 -5.88 -9.72
C GLY A 403 34.55 -5.54 -10.78
N PRO A 404 34.49 -4.37 -11.43
CA PRO A 404 35.49 -3.93 -12.41
C PRO A 404 36.92 -3.84 -11.83
N SER A 405 37.07 -3.33 -10.62
CA SER A 405 38.41 -3.16 -10.00
C SER A 405 39.10 -4.48 -9.73
N LEU A 406 38.35 -5.47 -9.19
CA LEU A 406 38.86 -6.83 -8.98
C LEU A 406 39.19 -7.53 -10.29
N PHE A 407 38.35 -7.39 -11.33
CA PHE A 407 38.63 -7.93 -12.65
C PHE A 407 39.93 -7.38 -13.22
N LEU A 408 40.11 -6.06 -13.22
CA LEU A 408 41.26 -5.38 -13.78
C LEU A 408 42.54 -5.64 -12.98
N SER A 409 42.43 -5.75 -11.67
CA SER A 409 43.61 -6.07 -10.82
C SER A 409 44.20 -7.45 -11.10
N LYS A 410 43.44 -8.39 -11.66
CA LYS A 410 43.87 -9.76 -12.01
C LYS A 410 44.48 -9.87 -13.40
N ILE A 411 44.43 -8.85 -14.25
CA ILE A 411 44.96 -8.91 -15.62
C ILE A 411 46.49 -9.08 -15.58
N ASN A 412 47.02 -10.04 -16.37
CA ASN A 412 48.45 -10.35 -16.48
C ASN A 412 49.20 -9.33 -17.34
N ILE A 413 50.44 -8.94 -16.90
CA ILE A 413 51.25 -7.92 -17.55
C ILE A 413 51.58 -8.34 -18.99
N ILE A 414 51.99 -9.61 -19.21
CA ILE A 414 52.43 -10.12 -20.53
C ILE A 414 51.26 -10.12 -21.54
N SER A 415 50.07 -10.57 -21.11
CA SER A 415 48.89 -10.58 -21.97
C SER A 415 48.40 -9.18 -22.30
N SER A 416 48.54 -8.25 -21.38
CA SER A 416 48.20 -6.84 -21.56
C SER A 416 49.07 -6.12 -22.57
N LEU A 417 50.40 -6.35 -22.52
CA LEU A 417 51.35 -5.71 -23.41
C LEU A 417 51.32 -6.31 -24.83
N LYS A 418 51.06 -7.61 -24.96
CA LYS A 418 50.95 -8.31 -26.26
C LYS A 418 49.59 -8.17 -26.95
N GLY A 419 48.65 -7.39 -26.41
CA GLY A 419 47.31 -7.24 -26.96
C GLY A 419 46.45 -8.53 -26.94
N MET A 420 46.89 -9.56 -26.20
CA MET A 420 46.24 -10.88 -26.15
C MET A 420 45.17 -11.03 -25.07
N VAL A 421 44.66 -9.93 -24.53
CA VAL A 421 43.65 -9.97 -23.44
C VAL A 421 42.34 -10.64 -23.84
N ASN A 422 42.11 -10.80 -25.15
CA ASN A 422 40.93 -11.42 -25.72
C ASN A 422 41.08 -12.90 -26.09
N ARG A 423 42.24 -13.55 -25.86
CA ARG A 423 42.32 -15.01 -26.10
C ARG A 423 41.84 -15.74 -24.86
N PRO A 424 40.71 -16.51 -24.90
CA PRO A 424 40.36 -17.39 -23.81
C PRO A 424 41.49 -18.38 -23.58
N VAL A 425 42.04 -18.38 -22.34
CA VAL A 425 42.91 -19.46 -21.89
C VAL A 425 42.05 -20.74 -21.98
N LEU A 426 42.36 -21.54 -22.98
CA LEU A 426 41.72 -22.84 -23.19
C LEU A 426 42.00 -23.71 -21.98
N ASN A 427 41.06 -23.78 -21.03
CA ASN A 427 40.79 -25.01 -20.30
C ASN A 427 39.50 -24.91 -19.50
N LYS A 428 38.64 -25.91 -19.72
CA LYS A 428 37.44 -26.36 -19.03
C LYS A 428 36.10 -25.77 -19.50
N SER A 429 35.29 -26.69 -19.94
CA SER A 429 33.99 -26.62 -20.59
C SER A 429 32.84 -25.86 -19.83
N TRP A 430 33.06 -25.47 -18.59
CA TRP A 430 32.06 -24.78 -17.75
C TRP A 430 32.19 -23.24 -17.77
N TYR A 431 33.30 -22.65 -18.24
CA TYR A 431 33.52 -21.22 -18.36
C TYR A 431 33.05 -20.60 -19.70
N ARG A 432 32.25 -21.29 -20.48
CA ARG A 432 31.70 -20.76 -21.75
C ARG A 432 30.63 -19.67 -21.62
N PHE A 433 30.08 -19.47 -20.44
CA PHE A 433 29.22 -18.31 -20.21
C PHE A 433 30.10 -17.14 -19.77
N SER A 434 30.36 -16.20 -20.68
CA SER A 434 31.04 -14.95 -20.33
C SER A 434 30.31 -14.30 -19.18
N SER A 435 31.03 -13.89 -18.12
CA SER A 435 30.47 -13.16 -16.97
C SER A 435 29.56 -12.00 -17.39
N LYS A 436 29.85 -11.35 -18.51
CA LYS A 436 29.04 -10.29 -19.12
C LYS A 436 27.68 -10.79 -19.60
N LYS A 437 27.60 -11.96 -20.23
CA LYS A 437 26.32 -12.54 -20.66
C LYS A 437 25.47 -12.96 -19.48
N MET A 438 26.11 -13.52 -18.44
CA MET A 438 25.40 -13.88 -17.20
C MET A 438 24.79 -12.65 -16.52
N LEU A 439 25.57 -11.58 -16.34
CA LEU A 439 25.08 -10.33 -15.77
C LEU A 439 23.95 -9.72 -16.60
N LEU A 440 24.07 -9.76 -17.92
CA LEU A 440 23.00 -9.28 -18.81
C LEU A 440 21.75 -10.16 -18.74
N SER A 441 21.90 -11.50 -18.65
CA SER A 441 20.78 -12.42 -18.45
C SER A 441 20.04 -12.12 -17.15
N ILE A 442 20.75 -11.90 -16.04
CA ILE A 442 20.13 -11.49 -14.76
C ILE A 442 19.35 -10.19 -14.93
N GLN A 443 19.92 -9.20 -15.61
CA GLN A 443 19.31 -7.90 -15.84
C GLN A 443 18.01 -8.00 -16.68
N PHE A 444 18.03 -8.78 -17.78
CA PHE A 444 16.82 -9.08 -18.56
C PHE A 444 15.80 -9.87 -17.74
N GLY A 445 16.27 -10.83 -16.93
CA GLY A 445 15.41 -11.62 -16.05
C GLY A 445 14.65 -10.76 -15.05
N LEU A 446 15.35 -9.83 -14.39
CA LEU A 446 14.73 -8.88 -13.47
C LEU A 446 13.74 -7.95 -14.19
N SER A 447 14.06 -7.48 -15.40
CA SER A 447 13.13 -6.67 -16.20
C SER A 447 11.87 -7.45 -16.61
N ILE A 448 12.00 -8.72 -17.02
CA ILE A 448 10.87 -9.60 -17.34
C ILE A 448 10.03 -9.84 -16.09
N PHE A 449 10.65 -10.13 -14.96
CA PHE A 449 9.97 -10.34 -13.69
C PHE A 449 9.11 -9.13 -13.32
N LEU A 450 9.67 -7.94 -13.34
CA LEU A 450 8.93 -6.70 -13.04
C LEU A 450 7.78 -6.47 -14.02
N LEU A 451 8.00 -6.64 -15.33
CA LEU A 451 6.94 -6.45 -16.33
C LEU A 451 5.82 -7.47 -16.17
N VAL A 452 6.13 -8.73 -15.88
CA VAL A 452 5.11 -9.76 -15.60
C VAL A 452 4.28 -9.36 -14.39
N THR A 453 4.91 -8.90 -13.30
CA THR A 453 4.20 -8.42 -12.10
C THR A 453 3.29 -7.23 -12.43
N ILE A 454 3.75 -6.27 -13.24
CA ILE A 454 2.96 -5.11 -13.67
C ILE A 454 1.72 -5.55 -14.46
N PHE A 455 1.91 -6.42 -15.45
CA PHE A 455 0.79 -6.89 -16.27
C PHE A 455 -0.22 -7.71 -15.47
N LEU A 456 0.24 -8.55 -14.54
CA LEU A 456 -0.65 -9.30 -13.65
C LEU A 456 -1.44 -8.38 -12.73
N LEU A 457 -0.77 -7.38 -12.13
CA LEU A 457 -1.42 -6.44 -11.23
C LEU A 457 -2.49 -5.60 -11.95
N LYS A 458 -2.18 -5.10 -13.16
CA LYS A 458 -3.16 -4.38 -13.98
C LYS A 458 -4.32 -5.28 -14.39
N SER A 459 -4.03 -6.50 -14.85
CA SER A 459 -5.06 -7.47 -15.19
C SER A 459 -5.94 -7.83 -14.01
N GLN A 460 -5.38 -7.87 -12.80
CA GLN A 460 -6.14 -8.11 -11.57
C GLN A 460 -7.04 -6.91 -11.24
N GLY A 461 -6.52 -5.68 -11.33
CA GLY A 461 -7.31 -4.46 -11.14
C GLY A 461 -8.48 -4.40 -12.14
N ASP A 462 -8.21 -4.61 -13.42
CA ASP A 462 -9.24 -4.62 -14.47
C ASP A 462 -10.28 -5.74 -14.25
N PHE A 463 -9.86 -6.91 -13.77
CA PHE A 463 -10.75 -8.01 -13.44
C PHE A 463 -11.67 -7.67 -12.25
N LEU A 464 -11.14 -7.00 -11.22
CA LEU A 464 -11.90 -6.63 -10.03
C LEU A 464 -12.91 -5.53 -10.32
N VAL A 465 -12.54 -4.51 -11.08
CA VAL A 465 -13.41 -3.39 -11.44
C VAL A 465 -14.50 -3.80 -12.42
N ASN A 466 -14.17 -4.64 -13.43
CA ASN A 466 -15.16 -5.08 -14.44
C ASN A 466 -15.83 -6.41 -14.06
N GLY A 467 -15.74 -6.83 -12.81
CA GLY A 467 -16.36 -8.06 -12.33
C GLY A 467 -17.88 -7.96 -12.29
N ASN A 468 -18.57 -9.09 -12.43
CA ASN A 468 -20.02 -9.15 -12.25
C ASN A 468 -20.34 -9.24 -10.75
N TYR A 469 -20.87 -8.18 -10.18
CA TYR A 469 -21.25 -8.12 -8.77
C TYR A 469 -22.60 -8.80 -8.48
N GLY A 470 -23.43 -9.02 -9.51
CA GLY A 470 -24.77 -9.60 -9.38
C GLY A 470 -25.87 -8.58 -9.10
N PHE A 471 -25.56 -7.27 -9.21
CA PHE A 471 -26.49 -6.15 -9.17
C PHE A 471 -26.09 -5.07 -10.18
N ASN A 472 -26.94 -4.07 -10.39
CA ASN A 472 -26.68 -2.95 -11.31
C ASN A 472 -26.12 -1.76 -10.53
N GLU A 473 -24.81 -1.49 -10.67
CA GLU A 473 -24.09 -0.39 -10.01
C GLU A 473 -23.99 0.89 -10.86
N GLU A 474 -24.09 0.76 -12.19
CA GLU A 474 -23.75 1.87 -13.12
C GLU A 474 -24.76 3.02 -13.08
N GLN A 475 -26.02 2.71 -12.78
CA GLN A 475 -27.12 3.68 -12.81
C GLN A 475 -27.51 4.19 -11.41
N ILE A 476 -26.80 3.78 -10.37
CA ILE A 476 -27.11 4.15 -8.99
C ILE A 476 -26.25 5.35 -8.57
N PHE A 477 -26.92 6.41 -8.15
CA PHE A 477 -26.31 7.52 -7.44
C PHE A 477 -26.73 7.46 -5.97
N TYR A 478 -25.78 7.53 -5.04
CA TYR A 478 -26.08 7.59 -3.62
C TYR A 478 -25.90 9.01 -3.07
N LEU A 479 -26.68 9.34 -2.05
CA LEU A 479 -26.60 10.58 -1.28
C LEU A 479 -26.60 10.21 0.22
N GLU A 480 -25.60 10.70 0.96
CA GLU A 480 -25.59 10.55 2.43
C GLU A 480 -26.73 11.35 3.05
N MET A 481 -27.56 10.71 3.88
CA MET A 481 -28.71 11.35 4.56
C MET A 481 -28.27 12.33 5.64
N GLN A 482 -27.08 12.15 6.18
CA GLN A 482 -26.46 13.02 7.19
C GLN A 482 -27.42 13.29 8.38
N GLY A 483 -28.06 12.23 8.89
CA GLY A 483 -28.95 12.26 10.03
C GLY A 483 -30.37 12.81 9.75
N LYS A 484 -30.74 12.97 8.48
CA LYS A 484 -32.12 13.38 8.12
C LYS A 484 -33.03 12.17 8.07
N ASP A 485 -34.30 12.42 8.36
CA ASP A 485 -35.34 11.42 8.33
C ASP A 485 -35.71 10.97 6.90
N GLU A 486 -36.03 9.69 6.73
CA GLU A 486 -36.45 9.10 5.45
C GLU A 486 -37.61 9.85 4.80
N GLU A 487 -38.66 10.15 5.55
CA GLU A 487 -39.87 10.78 5.02
C GLU A 487 -39.56 12.16 4.45
N ILE A 488 -38.69 12.92 5.15
CA ILE A 488 -38.24 14.25 4.69
C ILE A 488 -37.43 14.10 3.40
N MET A 489 -36.47 13.20 3.40
CA MET A 489 -35.60 12.97 2.24
C MET A 489 -36.42 12.52 1.03
N ARG A 490 -37.33 11.56 1.22
CA ARG A 490 -38.19 11.06 0.13
C ARG A 490 -39.07 12.19 -0.43
N SER A 491 -39.74 12.99 0.42
CA SER A 491 -40.63 14.07 -0.03
C SER A 491 -39.90 15.17 -0.79
N GLU A 492 -38.64 15.49 -0.43
CA GLU A 492 -37.88 16.55 -1.05
C GLU A 492 -37.28 16.15 -2.40
N PHE A 493 -36.96 14.86 -2.62
CA PHE A 493 -36.25 14.40 -3.80
C PHE A 493 -37.13 13.59 -4.80
N ASP A 494 -38.40 13.31 -4.48
CA ASP A 494 -39.31 12.49 -5.31
C ASP A 494 -39.61 13.10 -6.72
N ASP A 495 -39.63 14.42 -6.80
CA ASP A 495 -40.00 15.14 -8.03
C ASP A 495 -38.86 15.39 -9.00
N ILE A 496 -37.66 14.83 -8.80
CA ILE A 496 -36.48 15.11 -9.63
C ILE A 496 -36.57 14.36 -10.96
N ILE A 497 -36.63 15.11 -12.05
CA ILE A 497 -36.73 14.56 -13.40
C ILE A 497 -35.42 13.82 -13.75
N GLY A 498 -35.56 12.57 -14.24
CA GLY A 498 -34.42 11.70 -14.62
C GLY A 498 -34.09 10.62 -13.61
N ILE A 499 -34.88 10.52 -12.54
CA ILE A 499 -34.83 9.46 -11.56
C ILE A 499 -36.06 8.55 -11.76
N SER A 500 -35.83 7.24 -11.82
CA SER A 500 -36.86 6.24 -11.99
C SER A 500 -37.27 5.56 -10.70
N ASN A 501 -36.40 5.48 -9.73
CA ASN A 501 -36.64 4.88 -8.43
C ASN A 501 -35.78 5.49 -7.32
N ILE A 502 -36.32 5.50 -6.11
CA ILE A 502 -35.63 5.96 -4.88
C ILE A 502 -35.68 4.82 -3.87
N SER A 503 -34.58 4.55 -3.22
CA SER A 503 -34.44 3.53 -2.18
C SER A 503 -33.52 4.00 -1.06
N PHE A 504 -33.64 3.39 0.11
CA PHE A 504 -32.79 3.69 1.27
C PHE A 504 -32.01 2.47 1.72
N THR A 505 -30.81 2.70 2.22
CA THR A 505 -29.96 1.63 2.75
C THR A 505 -29.04 2.15 3.85
N SER A 506 -28.58 1.22 4.70
CA SER A 506 -27.62 1.55 5.76
C SER A 506 -26.20 1.84 5.25
N HIS A 507 -25.75 1.22 4.17
CA HIS A 507 -24.42 1.43 3.59
C HIS A 507 -24.30 0.88 2.17
N ASN A 508 -23.25 1.30 1.46
CA ASN A 508 -22.93 0.82 0.11
C ASN A 508 -22.42 -0.62 0.13
N PRO A 509 -22.91 -1.51 -0.78
CA PRO A 509 -22.29 -2.81 -0.98
C PRO A 509 -20.90 -2.70 -1.63
N ALA A 510 -20.10 -3.75 -1.50
CA ALA A 510 -18.78 -3.91 -2.13
C ALA A 510 -17.69 -2.90 -1.71
N VAL A 511 -17.93 -2.05 -0.72
CA VAL A 511 -16.95 -1.07 -0.21
C VAL A 511 -16.25 -1.49 1.10
N GLY A 512 -16.50 -2.71 1.57
CA GLY A 512 -15.77 -3.31 2.70
C GLY A 512 -16.38 -3.05 4.09
N ARG A 513 -17.47 -2.29 4.20
CA ARG A 513 -18.23 -2.12 5.44
C ARG A 513 -19.18 -3.30 5.63
N SER A 514 -19.27 -3.87 6.82
CA SER A 514 -20.20 -4.99 7.10
C SER A 514 -20.55 -5.05 8.58
N HIS A 515 -21.86 -5.26 8.84
CA HIS A 515 -22.38 -5.56 10.17
C HIS A 515 -22.92 -6.98 10.17
N GLY A 516 -22.71 -7.73 11.23
CA GLY A 516 -23.19 -9.10 11.31
C GLY A 516 -23.54 -9.49 12.75
N ASP A 517 -24.68 -10.13 12.90
CA ASP A 517 -25.19 -10.61 14.18
C ASP A 517 -25.30 -12.15 14.18
N GLY A 518 -25.47 -12.72 15.35
CA GLY A 518 -25.77 -14.14 15.51
C GLY A 518 -27.24 -14.42 15.24
N PHE A 519 -27.55 -15.32 14.30
CA PHE A 519 -28.90 -15.78 13.99
C PHE A 519 -29.01 -17.30 14.05
N SER A 520 -30.16 -17.81 14.49
CA SER A 520 -30.48 -19.23 14.52
C SER A 520 -31.93 -19.52 14.17
N LEU A 521 -32.22 -20.71 13.64
CA LEU A 521 -33.59 -21.18 13.34
C LEU A 521 -34.36 -21.57 14.62
N ASP A 522 -33.66 -21.89 15.69
CA ASP A 522 -34.24 -22.27 16.98
C ASP A 522 -33.39 -21.63 18.10
N LYS A 523 -34.02 -21.12 19.13
CA LYS A 523 -33.38 -20.49 20.30
C LYS A 523 -32.45 -21.43 21.07
N THR A 524 -32.54 -22.73 20.83
CA THR A 524 -31.71 -23.76 21.44
C THR A 524 -30.47 -24.12 20.61
N ILE A 525 -30.43 -23.68 19.34
CA ILE A 525 -29.33 -23.91 18.41
C ILE A 525 -28.36 -22.72 18.49
N GLU A 526 -27.08 -23.04 18.44
CA GLU A 526 -26.04 -22.02 18.41
C GLU A 526 -26.18 -21.06 17.22
N PRO A 527 -26.20 -19.74 17.45
CA PRO A 527 -26.39 -18.79 16.37
C PRO A 527 -25.17 -18.76 15.41
N VAL A 528 -25.45 -18.72 14.12
CA VAL A 528 -24.45 -18.49 13.07
C VAL A 528 -24.41 -17.02 12.71
N THR A 529 -23.21 -16.50 12.38
CA THR A 529 -23.08 -15.11 11.99
C THR A 529 -23.66 -14.91 10.59
N ILE A 530 -24.70 -14.06 10.49
CA ILE A 530 -25.26 -13.59 9.24
C ILE A 530 -25.06 -12.08 9.18
N TYR A 531 -24.46 -11.59 8.11
CA TYR A 531 -24.31 -10.16 7.87
C TYR A 531 -25.62 -9.55 7.42
N HIS A 532 -25.82 -8.26 7.66
CA HIS A 532 -27.08 -7.64 7.28
C HIS A 532 -26.93 -6.21 6.78
N PHE A 533 -27.86 -5.82 5.90
CA PHE A 533 -28.14 -4.46 5.48
C PHE A 533 -29.55 -4.07 5.92
N SER A 534 -29.68 -2.87 6.43
CA SER A 534 -31.01 -2.26 6.60
C SER A 534 -31.38 -1.58 5.28
N VAL A 535 -32.53 -1.96 4.70
CA VAL A 535 -32.97 -1.52 3.36
C VAL A 535 -34.47 -1.28 3.36
N ASP A 536 -34.96 -0.48 2.41
CA ASP A 536 -36.41 -0.31 2.17
C ASP A 536 -36.94 -1.35 1.16
N GLU A 537 -38.28 -1.33 0.96
CA GLU A 537 -38.93 -2.24 0.03
C GLU A 537 -38.55 -2.01 -1.45
N GLN A 538 -38.02 -0.83 -1.81
CA GLN A 538 -37.60 -0.51 -3.18
C GLN A 538 -36.18 -1.00 -3.50
N TYR A 539 -35.39 -1.42 -2.49
CA TYR A 539 -33.99 -1.77 -2.65
C TYR A 539 -33.75 -2.87 -3.69
N LEU A 540 -34.55 -3.96 -3.63
CA LEU A 540 -34.38 -5.08 -4.57
C LEU A 540 -34.58 -4.64 -6.03
N GLN A 541 -35.60 -3.78 -6.26
CA GLN A 541 -35.88 -3.27 -7.60
C GLN A 541 -34.84 -2.25 -8.05
N THR A 542 -34.39 -1.39 -7.17
CA THR A 542 -33.36 -0.37 -7.44
C THR A 542 -32.05 -1.01 -7.83
N MET A 543 -31.62 -2.03 -7.09
CA MET A 543 -30.37 -2.75 -7.29
C MET A 543 -30.50 -3.89 -8.32
N GLU A 544 -31.70 -4.16 -8.83
CA GLU A 544 -31.99 -5.27 -9.76
C GLU A 544 -31.60 -6.65 -9.21
N LEU A 545 -31.77 -6.86 -7.89
CA LEU A 545 -31.46 -8.12 -7.25
C LEU A 545 -32.48 -9.20 -7.66
N LYS A 546 -31.96 -10.36 -8.02
CA LYS A 546 -32.77 -11.48 -8.46
C LYS A 546 -33.38 -12.25 -7.28
N LEU A 547 -34.69 -12.19 -7.11
CA LEU A 547 -35.42 -13.03 -6.16
C LEU A 547 -35.57 -14.47 -6.71
N LEU A 548 -35.17 -15.46 -5.90
CA LEU A 548 -35.20 -16.90 -6.26
C LEU A 548 -36.39 -17.62 -5.67
N ALA A 549 -36.87 -17.21 -4.48
CA ALA A 549 -37.99 -17.76 -3.79
C ALA A 549 -38.67 -16.71 -2.93
N GLY A 550 -39.99 -16.89 -2.66
CA GLY A 550 -40.74 -15.98 -1.81
C GLY A 550 -41.17 -14.69 -2.49
N SER A 551 -41.28 -13.61 -1.75
CA SER A 551 -41.68 -12.27 -2.17
C SER A 551 -40.77 -11.20 -1.63
N ASN A 552 -40.86 -9.98 -2.15
CA ASN A 552 -40.27 -8.80 -1.54
C ASN A 552 -40.97 -8.48 -0.21
N PHE A 553 -40.43 -7.53 0.54
CA PHE A 553 -41.06 -7.02 1.77
C PHE A 553 -42.52 -6.58 1.54
N ILE A 554 -43.38 -6.82 2.53
CA ILE A 554 -44.75 -6.45 2.51
C ILE A 554 -44.99 -5.48 3.69
N ASP A 555 -45.54 -4.29 3.38
CA ASP A 555 -45.98 -3.30 4.36
C ASP A 555 -44.97 -2.85 5.42
N ASN A 556 -43.73 -2.51 5.05
CA ASN A 556 -42.73 -1.97 5.96
C ASN A 556 -42.64 -2.67 7.35
N SER A 557 -42.88 -3.98 7.37
CA SER A 557 -42.86 -4.76 8.61
C SER A 557 -41.43 -5.02 9.07
N GLU A 558 -41.04 -4.44 10.19
CA GLU A 558 -39.70 -4.59 10.82
C GLU A 558 -39.31 -6.04 11.18
N GLN A 559 -40.26 -6.99 11.14
CA GLN A 559 -40.02 -8.39 11.46
C GLN A 559 -39.90 -9.30 10.24
N GLN A 560 -39.63 -8.73 9.06
CA GLN A 560 -39.37 -9.46 7.83
C GLN A 560 -37.90 -9.44 7.48
N MET A 561 -37.42 -10.51 6.86
CA MET A 561 -36.02 -10.66 6.42
C MET A 561 -35.95 -11.36 5.08
N ILE A 562 -35.12 -10.86 4.18
CA ILE A 562 -34.77 -11.49 2.91
C ILE A 562 -33.32 -11.95 3.03
N ILE A 563 -33.01 -13.21 2.72
CA ILE A 563 -31.69 -13.79 2.85
C ILE A 563 -31.10 -14.21 1.51
N ASN A 564 -29.77 -14.35 1.42
CA ASN A 564 -29.10 -14.88 0.24
C ASN A 564 -28.95 -16.41 0.29
N GLU A 565 -28.54 -17.03 -0.81
CA GLU A 565 -28.35 -18.49 -0.89
C GLU A 565 -27.30 -19.01 0.12
N GLN A 566 -26.25 -18.25 0.40
CA GLN A 566 -25.23 -18.61 1.40
C GLN A 566 -25.82 -18.67 2.82
N ALA A 567 -26.77 -17.79 3.14
CA ALA A 567 -27.48 -17.86 4.42
C ALA A 567 -28.37 -19.09 4.52
N VAL A 568 -29.10 -19.46 3.45
CA VAL A 568 -29.87 -20.71 3.38
C VAL A 568 -28.97 -21.93 3.65
N GLN A 569 -27.79 -21.96 3.02
CA GLN A 569 -26.84 -23.06 3.16
C GLN A 569 -26.25 -23.17 4.57
N ILE A 570 -25.83 -22.06 5.19
CA ILE A 570 -25.21 -22.09 6.52
C ILE A 570 -26.22 -22.44 7.62
N LEU A 571 -27.48 -22.08 7.41
CA LEU A 571 -28.59 -22.45 8.29
C LEU A 571 -29.01 -23.92 8.17
N GLY A 572 -28.45 -24.68 7.21
CA GLY A 572 -28.73 -26.07 6.98
C GLY A 572 -30.11 -26.34 6.37
N ILE A 573 -30.69 -25.35 5.68
CA ILE A 573 -32.00 -25.46 4.99
C ILE A 573 -31.75 -26.14 3.63
N GLU A 574 -32.58 -27.15 3.27
CA GLU A 574 -32.33 -27.98 2.07
C GLU A 574 -32.44 -27.20 0.75
N ASN A 575 -33.36 -26.24 0.65
CA ASN A 575 -33.58 -25.45 -0.56
C ASN A 575 -34.20 -24.08 -0.26
N ASN A 576 -34.11 -23.17 -1.24
CA ASN A 576 -34.58 -21.79 -1.10
C ASN A 576 -36.09 -21.66 -0.80
N HIS A 577 -36.93 -22.58 -1.30
CA HIS A 577 -38.38 -22.53 -1.05
C HIS A 577 -38.74 -22.95 0.39
N GLU A 578 -37.97 -23.85 0.99
CA GLU A 578 -38.18 -24.27 2.39
C GLU A 578 -37.78 -23.21 3.41
N ALA A 579 -36.95 -22.25 3.01
CA ALA A 579 -36.59 -21.13 3.85
C ALA A 579 -37.75 -20.17 4.11
N ILE A 580 -38.70 -20.08 3.17
CA ILE A 580 -39.81 -19.12 3.23
C ILE A 580 -40.76 -19.46 4.36
N GLY A 581 -41.03 -18.47 5.21
CA GLY A 581 -41.92 -18.60 6.37
C GLY A 581 -41.26 -19.16 7.63
N GLN A 582 -39.97 -19.52 7.55
CA GLN A 582 -39.22 -19.88 8.75
C GLN A 582 -38.84 -18.64 9.57
N PHE A 583 -38.65 -18.84 10.86
CA PHE A 583 -38.24 -17.79 11.77
C PHE A 583 -36.73 -17.83 12.01
N LEU A 584 -36.10 -16.66 11.94
CA LEU A 584 -34.72 -16.44 12.39
C LEU A 584 -34.74 -15.64 13.68
N TYR A 585 -34.09 -16.15 14.70
CA TYR A 585 -33.95 -15.52 16.02
C TYR A 585 -32.56 -14.88 16.12
N ASN A 586 -32.50 -13.61 16.48
CA ASN A 586 -31.24 -12.95 16.84
C ASN A 586 -30.82 -13.29 18.28
N GLU A 587 -29.69 -12.80 18.73
CA GLU A 587 -29.16 -13.01 20.08
C GLU A 587 -30.11 -12.47 21.18
N ASP A 588 -30.90 -11.44 20.90
CA ASP A 588 -31.93 -10.87 21.80
C ASP A 588 -33.25 -11.64 21.76
N SER A 589 -33.30 -12.74 21.05
CA SER A 589 -34.50 -13.58 20.86
C SER A 589 -35.65 -12.90 20.08
N LEU A 590 -35.37 -11.82 19.36
CA LEU A 590 -36.31 -11.25 18.39
C LEU A 590 -36.45 -12.21 17.21
N ALA A 591 -37.66 -12.41 16.74
CA ALA A 591 -37.99 -13.31 15.62
C ALA A 591 -38.20 -12.50 14.34
N TYR A 592 -37.51 -12.87 13.29
CA TYR A 592 -37.70 -12.36 11.94
C TYR A 592 -38.21 -13.46 11.04
N THR A 593 -39.25 -13.17 10.24
CA THR A 593 -39.81 -14.12 9.26
C THR A 593 -39.03 -14.02 7.95
N ILE A 594 -38.49 -15.12 7.44
CA ILE A 594 -37.88 -15.15 6.11
C ILE A 594 -39.01 -15.05 5.06
N VAL A 595 -39.10 -13.93 4.33
CA VAL A 595 -40.12 -13.68 3.33
C VAL A 595 -39.59 -13.91 1.90
N GLY A 596 -38.28 -13.83 1.68
CA GLY A 596 -37.66 -14.00 0.38
C GLY A 596 -36.26 -14.55 0.45
N VAL A 597 -35.83 -15.16 -0.68
CA VAL A 597 -34.44 -15.58 -0.91
C VAL A 597 -33.95 -14.94 -2.20
N VAL A 598 -32.87 -14.15 -2.13
CA VAL A 598 -32.20 -13.56 -3.29
C VAL A 598 -31.01 -14.38 -3.73
N ALA A 599 -30.68 -14.31 -5.02
CA ALA A 599 -29.46 -14.90 -5.55
C ALA A 599 -28.23 -14.32 -4.85
N ASP A 600 -27.20 -15.14 -4.74
CA ASP A 600 -25.92 -14.67 -4.22
C ASP A 600 -25.37 -13.54 -5.10
N TYR A 601 -24.94 -12.46 -4.46
CA TYR A 601 -24.31 -11.32 -5.08
C TYR A 601 -23.12 -10.82 -4.24
N HIS A 602 -22.17 -10.12 -4.86
CA HIS A 602 -20.98 -9.60 -4.18
C HIS A 602 -21.28 -8.31 -3.41
N TRP A 603 -21.87 -8.45 -2.23
CA TRP A 603 -22.11 -7.34 -1.32
C TRP A 603 -20.85 -6.90 -0.56
N GLU A 604 -19.80 -7.71 -0.57
CA GLU A 604 -18.44 -7.35 -0.19
C GLU A 604 -17.53 -7.25 -1.44
N PRO A 605 -16.31 -6.67 -1.30
CA PRO A 605 -15.38 -6.63 -2.42
C PRO A 605 -15.19 -8.00 -3.08
N ILE A 606 -15.23 -8.05 -4.42
CA ILE A 606 -15.25 -9.28 -5.21
C ILE A 606 -14.05 -10.22 -4.97
N MET A 607 -12.98 -9.70 -4.38
CA MET A 607 -11.83 -10.50 -3.94
C MET A 607 -12.14 -11.43 -2.74
N LYS A 608 -13.26 -11.21 -2.04
CA LYS A 608 -13.74 -12.05 -0.95
C LYS A 608 -14.78 -13.05 -1.46
N SER A 609 -14.91 -14.18 -0.75
CA SER A 609 -16.02 -15.11 -0.99
C SER A 609 -17.34 -14.48 -0.53
N ILE A 610 -18.42 -14.80 -1.24
CA ILE A 610 -19.77 -14.38 -0.84
C ILE A 610 -20.10 -15.03 0.51
N ARG A 611 -20.51 -14.22 1.48
CA ARG A 611 -20.87 -14.67 2.83
C ARG A 611 -22.38 -14.61 3.05
N PRO A 612 -22.90 -15.27 4.10
CA PRO A 612 -24.33 -15.20 4.47
C PRO A 612 -24.75 -13.74 4.68
N LEU A 613 -25.85 -13.35 4.03
CA LEU A 613 -26.40 -12.00 4.06
C LEU A 613 -27.91 -12.03 4.31
N ALA A 614 -28.38 -11.08 5.09
CA ALA A 614 -29.77 -10.76 5.29
C ALA A 614 -30.07 -9.29 4.96
N LEU A 615 -31.19 -9.02 4.38
CA LEU A 615 -31.77 -7.70 4.18
C LEU A 615 -32.95 -7.56 5.15
N LYS A 616 -33.03 -6.46 5.90
CA LYS A 616 -34.10 -6.19 6.86
C LYS A 616 -34.55 -4.74 6.79
N ILE A 617 -35.78 -4.46 7.20
CA ILE A 617 -36.30 -3.08 7.28
C ILE A 617 -36.01 -2.52 8.68
N GLU A 618 -35.19 -1.49 8.74
CA GLU A 618 -34.87 -0.70 9.93
C GLU A 618 -34.64 0.76 9.53
N PRO A 619 -35.69 1.58 9.43
CA PRO A 619 -35.58 2.96 8.94
C PRO A 619 -34.61 3.83 9.75
N GLU A 620 -34.49 3.58 11.05
CA GLU A 620 -33.56 4.29 11.95
C GLU A 620 -32.08 4.07 11.60
N SER A 621 -31.79 3.00 10.84
CA SER A 621 -30.43 2.62 10.42
C SER A 621 -30.08 3.09 9.01
N TYR A 622 -30.95 3.80 8.31
CA TYR A 622 -30.68 4.29 6.97
C TYR A 622 -29.67 5.45 7.02
N GLU A 623 -28.58 5.29 6.29
CA GLU A 623 -27.54 6.32 6.15
C GLU A 623 -27.50 6.92 4.74
N LEU A 624 -27.98 6.17 3.74
CA LEU A 624 -27.87 6.49 2.32
C LEU A 624 -29.23 6.43 1.62
N MET A 625 -29.46 7.40 0.74
CA MET A 625 -30.53 7.43 -0.21
C MET A 625 -30.02 7.13 -1.61
N TYR A 626 -30.59 6.16 -2.30
CA TYR A 626 -30.23 5.75 -3.64
C TYR A 626 -31.21 6.31 -4.66
N PHE A 627 -30.65 6.78 -5.78
CA PHE A 627 -31.37 7.24 -6.94
C PHE A 627 -31.01 6.37 -8.14
N LYS A 628 -31.98 5.68 -8.72
CA LYS A 628 -31.79 5.00 -9.99
C LYS A 628 -31.98 5.99 -11.13
N MET A 629 -30.89 6.27 -11.83
CA MET A 629 -30.86 7.28 -12.88
C MET A 629 -31.21 6.68 -14.25
N GLU A 630 -32.16 7.29 -14.98
CA GLU A 630 -32.48 6.93 -16.35
C GLU A 630 -32.13 8.03 -17.38
N ASP A 631 -31.71 9.19 -16.91
CA ASP A 631 -31.31 10.29 -17.80
C ASP A 631 -30.01 9.94 -18.54
N PRO A 632 -29.92 10.11 -19.86
CA PRO A 632 -28.68 9.89 -20.63
C PRO A 632 -27.53 10.83 -20.24
N ASN A 633 -27.80 11.90 -19.47
CA ASN A 633 -26.80 12.79 -18.92
C ASN A 633 -26.83 12.84 -17.39
N PRO A 634 -26.22 11.87 -16.71
CA PRO A 634 -26.31 11.76 -15.25
C PRO A 634 -25.72 12.98 -14.50
N LYS A 635 -24.81 13.76 -15.11
CA LYS A 635 -24.29 14.99 -14.50
C LYS A 635 -25.34 16.09 -14.32
N VAL A 636 -26.39 16.09 -15.17
CA VAL A 636 -27.50 17.04 -15.04
C VAL A 636 -28.35 16.68 -13.83
N VAL A 637 -28.58 15.40 -13.61
CA VAL A 637 -29.31 14.90 -12.42
C VAL A 637 -28.51 15.18 -11.16
N GLU A 638 -27.20 14.88 -11.16
CA GLU A 638 -26.29 15.19 -10.05
C GLU A 638 -26.35 16.69 -9.66
N ALA A 639 -26.33 17.60 -10.65
CA ALA A 639 -26.43 19.02 -10.38
C ALA A 639 -27.77 19.42 -9.75
N ARG A 640 -28.89 18.79 -10.17
CA ARG A 640 -30.22 19.01 -9.56
C ARG A 640 -30.29 18.48 -8.13
N LEU A 641 -29.72 17.31 -7.88
CA LEU A 641 -29.59 16.74 -6.54
C LEU A 641 -28.79 17.68 -5.62
N GLN A 642 -27.68 18.22 -6.12
CA GLN A 642 -26.86 19.17 -5.37
C GLN A 642 -27.60 20.48 -5.09
N GLU A 643 -28.33 21.04 -6.07
CA GLU A 643 -29.13 22.25 -5.90
C GLU A 643 -30.21 22.00 -4.85
N LYS A 644 -30.92 20.89 -4.91
CA LYS A 644 -31.97 20.51 -3.97
C LYS A 644 -31.42 20.27 -2.55
N TRP A 645 -30.23 19.67 -2.43
CA TRP A 645 -29.56 19.51 -1.13
C TRP A 645 -29.24 20.85 -0.49
N VAL A 646 -28.72 21.82 -1.25
CA VAL A 646 -28.42 23.17 -0.74
C VAL A 646 -29.69 23.89 -0.27
N GLU A 647 -30.84 23.68 -0.95
CA GLU A 647 -32.14 24.20 -0.49
C GLU A 647 -32.58 23.56 0.84
N LEU A 648 -32.32 22.25 1.02
CA LEU A 648 -32.66 21.48 2.21
C LEU A 648 -31.74 21.80 3.40
N ASP A 649 -30.43 21.88 3.14
CA ASP A 649 -29.42 22.09 4.17
C ASP A 649 -28.18 22.81 3.62
N GLU A 650 -28.19 24.15 3.69
CA GLU A 650 -27.06 24.97 3.24
C GLU A 650 -25.80 24.80 4.14
N ALA A 651 -25.97 24.35 5.40
CA ALA A 651 -24.89 24.21 6.35
C ALA A 651 -24.01 22.97 6.11
N ARG A 652 -24.59 21.93 5.51
CA ARG A 652 -23.88 20.67 5.25
C ARG A 652 -23.50 20.53 3.80
N ALA A 653 -22.26 20.07 3.58
CA ALA A 653 -21.77 19.77 2.24
C ALA A 653 -22.60 18.64 1.60
N PHE A 654 -22.89 18.75 0.31
CA PHE A 654 -23.46 17.67 -0.46
C PHE A 654 -22.45 16.51 -0.53
N LYS A 655 -22.81 15.36 0.00
CA LYS A 655 -22.00 14.14 0.02
C LYS A 655 -22.75 13.04 -0.74
N GLY A 656 -22.38 12.83 -1.96
CA GLY A 656 -22.96 11.81 -2.82
C GLY A 656 -22.10 11.52 -4.02
N GLY A 657 -22.39 10.43 -4.70
CA GLY A 657 -21.64 9.99 -5.86
C GLY A 657 -22.25 8.77 -6.54
N PHE A 658 -21.65 8.38 -7.66
CA PHE A 658 -22.03 7.13 -8.30
C PHE A 658 -21.52 5.93 -7.54
N LEU A 659 -22.40 4.94 -7.30
CA LEU A 659 -22.02 3.70 -6.61
C LEU A 659 -20.86 2.99 -7.32
N SER A 660 -20.87 2.94 -8.66
CA SER A 660 -19.79 2.37 -9.45
C SER A 660 -18.43 3.04 -9.16
N LYS A 661 -18.39 4.36 -9.02
CA LYS A 661 -17.14 5.07 -8.66
C LYS A 661 -16.67 4.78 -7.24
N GLU A 662 -17.58 4.67 -6.29
CA GLU A 662 -17.26 4.31 -4.91
C GLU A 662 -16.67 2.90 -4.85
N MET A 663 -17.25 1.98 -5.62
CA MET A 663 -16.71 0.62 -5.75
C MET A 663 -15.35 0.61 -6.43
N ASP A 664 -15.15 1.40 -7.50
CA ASP A 664 -13.85 1.55 -8.16
C ASP A 664 -12.76 2.05 -7.21
N MET A 665 -13.10 2.99 -6.32
CA MET A 665 -12.16 3.50 -5.31
C MET A 665 -11.66 2.40 -4.35
N THR A 666 -12.47 1.38 -4.07
CA THR A 666 -12.06 0.21 -3.29
C THR A 666 -10.88 -0.52 -3.93
N TYR A 667 -10.78 -0.51 -5.26
CA TYR A 667 -9.72 -1.16 -6.03
C TYR A 667 -8.63 -0.19 -6.51
N GLN A 668 -8.74 1.10 -6.20
CA GLN A 668 -7.78 2.12 -6.62
C GLN A 668 -6.34 1.79 -6.19
N PHE A 669 -6.19 1.08 -5.06
CA PHE A 669 -4.90 0.57 -4.61
C PHE A 669 -4.17 -0.27 -5.68
N PHE A 670 -4.87 -1.11 -6.44
CA PHE A 670 -4.25 -1.94 -7.48
C PHE A 670 -3.74 -1.09 -8.65
N TYR A 671 -4.48 -0.05 -9.01
CA TYR A 671 -4.08 0.89 -10.06
C TYR A 671 -2.90 1.74 -9.61
N ASP A 672 -2.95 2.30 -8.42
CA ASP A 672 -1.87 3.12 -7.84
C ASP A 672 -0.56 2.33 -7.71
N LEU A 673 -0.63 1.11 -7.19
CA LEU A 673 0.51 0.21 -7.12
C LEU A 673 1.00 -0.19 -8.52
N GLY A 674 0.08 -0.44 -9.46
CA GLY A 674 0.37 -0.71 -10.87
C GLY A 674 1.10 0.44 -11.54
N ASP A 675 0.75 1.68 -11.25
CA ASP A 675 1.38 2.87 -11.81
C ASP A 675 2.78 3.10 -11.23
N ILE A 676 2.96 2.92 -9.92
CA ILE A 676 4.28 2.94 -9.27
C ILE A 676 5.19 1.88 -9.89
N LEU A 677 4.71 0.65 -9.99
CA LEU A 677 5.49 -0.44 -10.59
C LEU A 677 5.75 -0.21 -12.08
N THR A 678 4.82 0.40 -12.82
CA THR A 678 5.01 0.77 -14.23
C THR A 678 6.14 1.79 -14.38
N LEU A 679 6.16 2.84 -13.56
CA LEU A 679 7.25 3.82 -13.55
C LEU A 679 8.61 3.14 -13.29
N VAL A 680 8.67 2.32 -12.24
CA VAL A 680 9.90 1.57 -11.87
C VAL A 680 10.29 0.57 -12.96
N GLY A 681 9.33 -0.13 -13.56
CA GLY A 681 9.55 -1.07 -14.66
C GLY A 681 10.09 -0.39 -15.91
N LEU A 682 9.55 0.78 -16.28
CA LEU A 682 10.07 1.60 -17.39
C LEU A 682 11.50 2.07 -17.14
N LEU A 683 11.83 2.47 -15.91
CA LEU A 683 13.18 2.83 -15.51
C LEU A 683 14.12 1.62 -15.59
N ALA A 684 13.74 0.48 -15.05
CA ALA A 684 14.52 -0.75 -15.14
C ALA A 684 14.74 -1.20 -16.58
N LEU A 685 13.71 -1.11 -17.42
CA LEU A 685 13.78 -1.42 -18.86
C LEU A 685 14.72 -0.44 -19.60
N THR A 686 14.63 0.84 -19.30
CA THR A 686 15.51 1.89 -19.87
C THR A 686 16.97 1.62 -19.51
N ILE A 687 17.27 1.33 -18.23
CA ILE A 687 18.62 1.02 -17.76
C ILE A 687 19.13 -0.26 -18.43
N THR A 688 18.28 -1.28 -18.55
CA THR A 688 18.60 -2.55 -19.24
C THR A 688 18.90 -2.29 -20.71
N GLY A 689 18.09 -1.48 -21.40
CA GLY A 689 18.30 -1.08 -22.78
C GLY A 689 19.61 -0.33 -23.01
N LEU A 690 19.91 0.63 -22.12
CA LEU A 690 21.18 1.38 -22.17
C LEU A 690 22.40 0.47 -21.95
N GLY A 691 22.31 -0.48 -21.02
CA GLY A 691 23.35 -1.49 -20.78
C GLY A 691 23.56 -2.41 -21.97
N PHE A 692 22.47 -2.87 -22.54
CA PHE A 692 22.49 -3.71 -23.74
C PHE A 692 23.05 -2.97 -24.94
N LEU A 693 22.66 -1.71 -25.17
CA LEU A 693 23.19 -0.84 -26.20
C LEU A 693 24.72 -0.67 -26.07
N GLY A 694 25.21 -0.42 -24.86
CA GLY A 694 26.63 -0.29 -24.59
C GLY A 694 27.39 -1.58 -24.86
N MET A 695 26.83 -2.73 -24.49
CA MET A 695 27.43 -4.04 -24.72
C MET A 695 27.48 -4.43 -26.21
N ILE A 696 26.39 -4.20 -26.96
CA ILE A 696 26.36 -4.44 -28.42
C ILE A 696 27.36 -3.53 -29.13
N SER A 697 27.40 -2.23 -28.78
CA SER A 697 28.34 -1.29 -29.36
C SER A 697 29.80 -1.72 -29.15
N PHE A 698 30.09 -2.31 -27.98
CA PHE A 698 31.41 -2.86 -27.68
C PHE A 698 31.70 -4.14 -28.50
N ASP A 699 30.75 -5.10 -28.54
CA ASP A 699 30.91 -6.36 -29.32
C ASP A 699 31.11 -6.05 -30.81
N LEU A 700 30.38 -5.08 -31.36
CA LEU A 700 30.55 -4.63 -32.75
C LEU A 700 31.93 -4.02 -32.97
N LYS A 701 32.45 -3.17 -32.09
CA LYS A 701 33.79 -2.59 -32.20
C LYS A 701 34.90 -3.67 -32.18
N THR A 702 34.73 -4.73 -31.37
CA THR A 702 35.70 -5.83 -31.30
C THR A 702 35.67 -6.75 -32.54
N ARG A 703 34.55 -6.74 -33.30
CA ARG A 703 34.34 -7.54 -34.50
C ARG A 703 34.38 -6.69 -35.79
N THR A 704 34.76 -5.44 -35.71
CA THR A 704 34.75 -4.52 -36.87
C THR A 704 35.52 -5.08 -38.06
N LYS A 705 36.68 -5.71 -37.82
CA LYS A 705 37.53 -6.35 -38.84
C LYS A 705 36.83 -7.57 -39.46
N GLU A 706 36.18 -8.42 -38.63
CA GLU A 706 35.43 -9.60 -39.08
C GLU A 706 34.22 -9.17 -39.96
N ILE A 707 33.49 -8.12 -39.52
CA ILE A 707 32.36 -7.55 -40.28
C ILE A 707 32.83 -6.93 -41.57
N GLY A 708 33.93 -6.20 -41.57
CA GLY A 708 34.58 -5.64 -42.78
C GLY A 708 34.96 -6.69 -43.82
N ILE A 709 35.63 -7.79 -43.41
CA ILE A 709 35.99 -8.92 -44.28
C ILE A 709 34.71 -9.57 -44.86
N ARG A 710 33.71 -9.84 -44.05
CA ARG A 710 32.46 -10.44 -44.55
C ARG A 710 31.74 -9.52 -45.57
N LYS A 711 31.74 -8.21 -45.34
CA LYS A 711 31.15 -7.23 -46.27
C LYS A 711 31.90 -7.18 -47.59
N VAL A 712 33.24 -7.22 -47.55
CA VAL A 712 34.05 -7.30 -48.79
C VAL A 712 33.83 -8.61 -49.57
N LEU A 713 33.55 -9.71 -48.85
CA LEU A 713 33.19 -11.01 -49.44
C LEU A 713 31.73 -11.10 -49.90
N GLY A 714 30.94 -10.00 -49.85
CA GLY A 714 29.59 -9.93 -50.38
C GLY A 714 28.50 -10.34 -49.39
N ALA A 715 28.76 -10.38 -48.07
CA ALA A 715 27.73 -10.71 -47.12
C ALA A 715 26.64 -9.63 -47.04
N GLU A 716 25.40 -10.01 -47.23
CA GLU A 716 24.23 -9.14 -47.09
C GLU A 716 23.98 -8.71 -45.61
N PHE A 717 23.31 -7.57 -45.44
CA PHE A 717 22.96 -7.03 -44.13
C PHE A 717 22.25 -8.04 -43.22
N GLY A 718 21.28 -8.81 -43.77
CA GLY A 718 20.52 -9.81 -43.05
C GLY A 718 21.40 -10.94 -42.49
N SER A 719 22.41 -11.39 -43.21
CA SER A 719 23.37 -12.41 -42.78
C SER A 719 24.26 -11.92 -41.65
N ILE A 720 24.72 -10.65 -41.72
CA ILE A 720 25.50 -10.02 -40.64
C ILE A 720 24.65 -9.85 -39.37
N LEU A 721 23.43 -9.34 -39.56
CA LEU A 721 22.46 -9.16 -38.47
C LEU A 721 22.17 -10.46 -37.75
N TRP A 722 21.87 -11.55 -38.49
CA TRP A 722 21.59 -12.87 -37.91
C TRP A 722 22.79 -13.43 -37.14
N SER A 723 23.97 -13.33 -37.74
CA SER A 723 25.21 -13.82 -37.11
C SER A 723 25.50 -13.14 -35.75
N LEU A 724 25.17 -11.87 -35.61
CA LEU A 724 25.36 -11.10 -34.39
C LEU A 724 24.21 -11.29 -33.39
N SER A 725 22.97 -11.43 -33.89
CA SER A 725 21.77 -11.53 -33.06
C SER A 725 21.54 -12.88 -32.41
N LYS A 726 21.91 -14.00 -33.11
CA LYS A 726 21.60 -15.37 -32.67
C LYS A 726 22.02 -15.70 -31.24
N GLY A 727 23.16 -15.14 -30.80
CA GLY A 727 23.68 -15.34 -29.46
C GLY A 727 22.86 -14.63 -28.37
N PHE A 728 22.32 -13.43 -28.70
CA PHE A 728 21.46 -12.67 -27.83
C PHE A 728 20.02 -13.22 -27.79
N ILE A 729 19.51 -13.66 -28.95
CA ILE A 729 18.20 -14.31 -29.02
C ILE A 729 18.19 -15.58 -28.16
N LYS A 730 19.22 -16.43 -28.30
CA LYS A 730 19.35 -17.63 -27.46
C LYS A 730 19.41 -17.28 -25.95
N MET A 731 20.15 -16.22 -25.61
CA MET A 731 20.25 -15.76 -24.23
C MET A 731 18.89 -15.26 -23.72
N LEU A 732 18.17 -14.44 -24.50
CA LEU A 732 16.86 -13.93 -24.13
C LEU A 732 15.85 -15.05 -23.93
N LEU A 733 15.82 -16.06 -24.85
CA LEU A 733 14.93 -17.22 -24.73
C LEU A 733 15.19 -18.02 -23.44
N VAL A 734 16.49 -18.30 -23.13
CA VAL A 734 16.84 -19.00 -21.89
C VAL A 734 16.47 -18.18 -20.65
N THR A 735 16.72 -16.88 -20.69
CA THR A 735 16.37 -15.98 -19.58
C THR A 735 14.86 -15.89 -19.37
N SER A 736 14.09 -15.77 -20.47
CA SER A 736 12.61 -15.79 -20.40
C SER A 736 12.06 -17.10 -19.86
N ALA A 737 12.64 -18.23 -20.30
CA ALA A 737 12.24 -19.56 -19.84
C ALA A 737 12.48 -19.80 -18.33
N ILE A 738 13.36 -19.02 -17.70
CA ILE A 738 13.64 -19.06 -16.26
C ILE A 738 12.84 -17.96 -15.53
N ALA A 739 12.91 -16.73 -16.01
CA ALA A 739 12.33 -15.58 -15.32
C ALA A 739 10.80 -15.62 -15.31
N TYR A 740 10.18 -16.11 -16.39
CA TYR A 740 8.74 -16.18 -16.52
C TYR A 740 8.08 -17.12 -15.48
N PRO A 741 8.50 -18.38 -15.31
CA PRO A 741 7.94 -19.24 -14.26
C PRO A 741 8.20 -18.71 -12.85
N LEU A 742 9.39 -18.13 -12.60
CA LEU A 742 9.70 -17.53 -11.31
C LEU A 742 8.78 -16.36 -10.99
N ALA A 743 8.49 -15.51 -11.99
CA ALA A 743 7.54 -14.41 -11.82
C ALA A 743 6.13 -14.91 -11.52
N ILE A 744 5.66 -15.96 -12.22
CA ILE A 744 4.35 -16.58 -11.95
C ILE A 744 4.29 -17.12 -10.52
N ILE A 745 5.30 -17.89 -10.10
CA ILE A 745 5.34 -18.48 -8.75
C ILE A 745 5.30 -17.39 -7.68
N ALA A 746 6.10 -16.33 -7.85
CA ALA A 746 6.14 -15.23 -6.90
C ALA A 746 4.82 -14.45 -6.85
N ASN A 747 4.18 -14.21 -7.99
CA ASN A 747 2.90 -13.49 -8.02
C ASN A 747 1.73 -14.35 -7.55
N ASN A 748 1.79 -15.67 -7.75
CA ASN A 748 0.76 -16.58 -7.27
C ASN A 748 0.64 -16.58 -5.73
N LEU A 749 1.69 -16.21 -5.00
CA LEU A 749 1.67 -16.14 -3.54
C LEU A 749 0.63 -15.17 -2.99
N TRP A 750 0.41 -14.04 -3.66
CA TRP A 750 -0.58 -13.04 -3.24
C TRP A 750 -1.91 -13.18 -3.99
N ILE A 751 -1.89 -13.65 -5.24
CA ILE A 751 -3.12 -13.84 -6.04
C ILE A 751 -3.97 -14.97 -5.47
N SER A 752 -3.35 -16.07 -5.01
CA SER A 752 -4.06 -17.23 -4.45
C SER A 752 -4.78 -16.97 -3.13
N GLU A 753 -4.48 -15.85 -2.46
CA GLU A 753 -5.21 -15.41 -1.26
C GLU A 753 -6.58 -14.77 -1.60
N MET A 754 -6.83 -14.45 -2.86
CA MET A 754 -8.09 -13.86 -3.32
C MET A 754 -9.06 -14.96 -3.75
N ALA A 755 -10.32 -14.86 -3.30
CA ALA A 755 -11.37 -15.82 -3.69
C ALA A 755 -11.64 -15.79 -5.19
N GLN A 756 -11.59 -14.60 -5.81
CA GLN A 756 -11.69 -14.42 -7.25
C GLN A 756 -10.49 -13.63 -7.77
N HIS A 757 -9.93 -14.07 -8.87
CA HIS A 757 -8.77 -13.44 -9.48
C HIS A 757 -8.77 -13.59 -11.00
N ALA A 758 -8.05 -12.66 -11.66
CA ALA A 758 -7.82 -12.72 -13.10
C ALA A 758 -7.12 -14.04 -13.50
N PRO A 759 -7.47 -14.63 -14.65
CA PRO A 759 -6.81 -15.84 -15.13
C PRO A 759 -5.34 -15.57 -15.42
N ILE A 760 -4.44 -16.38 -14.84
CA ILE A 760 -3.00 -16.32 -15.11
C ILE A 760 -2.74 -17.09 -16.41
N GLY A 761 -2.72 -16.38 -17.53
CA GLY A 761 -2.56 -16.95 -18.86
C GLY A 761 -1.50 -16.24 -19.72
N PHE A 762 -1.11 -16.86 -20.81
CA PHE A 762 -0.13 -16.28 -21.75
C PHE A 762 -0.64 -14.96 -22.35
N GLY A 763 -1.95 -14.78 -22.49
CA GLY A 763 -2.55 -13.54 -22.99
C GLY A 763 -2.22 -12.33 -22.12
N ASN A 764 -2.28 -12.49 -20.81
CA ASN A 764 -2.05 -11.39 -19.84
C ASN A 764 -0.55 -11.13 -19.59
N ILE A 765 0.31 -12.14 -19.76
CA ILE A 765 1.72 -12.08 -19.36
C ILE A 765 2.66 -12.05 -20.57
N GLY A 766 2.24 -12.61 -21.71
CA GLY A 766 3.01 -12.64 -22.96
C GLY A 766 3.55 -11.28 -23.42
N PRO A 767 2.78 -10.16 -23.27
CA PRO A 767 3.24 -8.84 -23.57
C PRO A 767 4.55 -8.43 -22.88
N ALA A 768 4.82 -8.91 -21.66
CA ALA A 768 6.06 -8.62 -20.93
C ALA A 768 7.31 -9.10 -21.70
N ILE A 769 7.27 -10.32 -22.23
CA ILE A 769 8.36 -10.88 -23.03
C ILE A 769 8.48 -10.15 -24.35
N LEU A 770 7.34 -9.81 -24.98
CA LEU A 770 7.31 -9.07 -26.24
C LEU A 770 7.96 -7.69 -26.11
N VAL A 771 7.65 -6.92 -25.07
CA VAL A 771 8.25 -5.61 -24.79
C VAL A 771 9.78 -5.71 -24.72
N VAL A 772 10.30 -6.67 -23.94
CA VAL A 772 11.74 -6.89 -23.81
C VAL A 772 12.36 -7.35 -25.13
N ALA A 773 11.69 -8.20 -25.89
CA ALA A 773 12.14 -8.69 -27.18
C ALA A 773 12.19 -7.56 -28.23
N VAL A 774 11.17 -6.70 -28.26
CA VAL A 774 11.12 -5.52 -29.16
C VAL A 774 12.23 -4.55 -28.81
N MET A 775 12.43 -4.22 -27.53
CA MET A 775 13.51 -3.34 -27.08
C MET A 775 14.89 -3.90 -27.47
N ALA A 776 15.13 -5.19 -27.22
CA ALA A 776 16.39 -5.85 -27.56
C ALA A 776 16.59 -5.89 -29.08
N GLY A 777 15.55 -6.25 -29.85
CA GLY A 777 15.57 -6.27 -31.33
C GLY A 777 15.86 -4.91 -31.94
N ALA A 778 15.16 -3.86 -31.49
CA ALA A 778 15.38 -2.49 -31.92
C ALA A 778 16.83 -2.02 -31.64
N THR A 779 17.35 -2.35 -30.45
CA THR A 779 18.75 -2.01 -30.07
C THR A 779 19.75 -2.71 -30.97
N ILE A 780 19.57 -4.00 -31.26
CA ILE A 780 20.46 -4.75 -32.16
C ILE A 780 20.41 -4.17 -33.56
N LEU A 781 19.20 -3.98 -34.10
CA LEU A 781 18.96 -3.50 -35.45
C LEU A 781 19.66 -2.14 -35.71
N THR A 782 19.42 -1.17 -34.80
CA THR A 782 19.98 0.19 -34.89
C THR A 782 21.50 0.19 -34.84
N GLN A 783 22.09 -0.60 -33.93
CA GLN A 783 23.55 -0.67 -33.77
C GLN A 783 24.23 -1.39 -34.93
N VAL A 784 23.68 -2.50 -35.43
CA VAL A 784 24.21 -3.22 -36.59
C VAL A 784 24.10 -2.35 -37.85
N TRP A 785 22.94 -1.69 -38.03
CA TRP A 785 22.75 -0.77 -39.18
C TRP A 785 23.78 0.35 -39.17
N LYS A 786 23.97 1.06 -38.05
CA LYS A 786 24.97 2.11 -37.92
C LYS A 786 26.40 1.64 -38.25
N ASN A 787 26.78 0.43 -37.80
CA ASN A 787 28.11 -0.12 -38.02
C ASN A 787 28.30 -0.65 -39.45
N THR A 788 27.24 -1.14 -40.10
CA THR A 788 27.33 -1.60 -41.51
C THR A 788 27.39 -0.47 -42.51
N GLN A 789 27.01 0.76 -42.15
CA GLN A 789 27.18 1.95 -43.03
C GLN A 789 28.64 2.44 -43.11
N ASN A 790 29.49 2.05 -42.14
CA ASN A 790 30.91 2.43 -42.18
C ASN A 790 31.63 1.81 -43.39
N ASN A 791 32.59 2.56 -43.97
CA ASN A 791 33.37 2.10 -45.11
C ASN A 791 34.22 0.87 -44.74
N PRO A 792 34.13 -0.25 -45.43
CA PRO A 792 34.97 -1.44 -45.17
C PRO A 792 36.46 -1.19 -45.18
N VAL A 793 36.93 -0.23 -45.99
CA VAL A 793 38.34 0.15 -46.09
C VAL A 793 38.85 0.72 -44.75
N ASP A 794 38.04 1.55 -44.07
CA ASP A 794 38.42 2.13 -42.81
C ASP A 794 38.42 1.08 -41.67
N ALA A 795 37.50 0.07 -41.77
CA ALA A 795 37.45 -1.08 -40.86
C ALA A 795 38.70 -2.01 -40.97
N LEU A 796 39.33 -2.08 -42.14
CA LEU A 796 40.53 -2.90 -42.40
C LEU A 796 41.83 -2.15 -42.06
N ARG A 797 41.78 -0.79 -42.12
CA ARG A 797 42.95 0.09 -41.88
C ARG A 797 43.14 0.45 -40.39
N SER A 798 42.14 0.24 -39.55
CA SER A 798 42.27 0.50 -38.10
C SER A 798 43.15 -0.56 -37.44
N GLU A 799 44.37 -0.22 -37.05
CA GLU A 799 45.23 -0.97 -36.18
C GLU A 799 44.78 -0.94 -34.70
#